data_ed22533efbaa1c2d8ba8f49aebb5e8a0
#
_entry.id   ed22533efbaa1c2d8ba8f49aebb5e8a0
#
_cell.length_a   1.000
_cell.length_b   1.000
_cell.length_c   1.000
_cell.angle_alpha   90.00
_cell.angle_beta   90.00
_cell.angle_gamma   90.00
#
_symmetry.space_group_name_H-M   'P 1'
#
loop_
_entity.id
_entity.type
_entity.pdbx_description
1 polymer ?
#
loop_
_entity_poly.entity_id
_entity_poly.type
_entity_poly.pdbx_seq_one_letter_code
_entity_poly.pdbx_strand_id
1 'polypeptide(L)'
;MYSICRILFIACNYSLIENPSFSQIMRMMGGGLRFDTTAILYTNILYIFISFLPLPYVKRPKFQKILKWFYVIVNFLAVSVNLADTAYFRFSFRRTSMTFFSEFTGGVKIGKILADSFVMYWYLFALAFVFLILLIWLSGSYGKECRPLYCSTVGHDVKYYNATDYGTKFYVRQAIALIITIPIFVIGVRGGATRTTRPITLSNAGQYVERSTQTAAVLNTPFCLIRTIGKGKYTRQEFYKSYEEAEKYYTPIHSYDVGDALNNDMLNITSSTPSKMNVVVIILESFGAENMDFLNPSLNKQFTPFLDSLSREGILCTNAFANGRKSIDAVPSLLASIPSLLTPFIVTPYANDRIHGLPYILDSLGYHTAFFHGAPDNSMGIKAVTHLCGVQNYYGKTEFNDDSQFDGAWGIWDEPFLQFVGRTVSTFKEPFFTGVFTVSSHHPFKVPSKYEKVLPAGKTPLLKPVAYTDMALRKFFAYASKQPWFKRTIFVLSSDHGTFWKNAPQFANPIGNTRIPILYYAPGFIKPQRYISVTQQIDVMPTVLDMIGYKGKFFGFGNSILGEKYRTRFAINFSTDEFQMVKGEGDTMLVRGDKGLTAVYVLSKDPTMQHNLLAPGSVSGGTKPSAGPHYGHEANPGIRDAECLHRQDKFFKAVIQQYVNRLIDNRVH
;
A
#
# COMPACT_ATOMS: atom_id res chain seq x y z
N MET A 1 -13.83 22.85 15.08
CA MET A 1 -12.40 23.22 14.94
C MET A 1 -11.70 22.41 13.84
N TYR A 2 -11.61 21.08 13.91
CA TYR A 2 -10.93 20.25 12.87
C TYR A 2 -11.48 20.53 11.47
N SER A 3 -12.80 20.57 11.29
CA SER A 3 -13.41 20.89 9.98
C SER A 3 -13.06 22.30 9.47
N ILE A 4 -12.91 23.28 10.36
CA ILE A 4 -12.47 24.63 10.01
C ILE A 4 -11.00 24.60 9.55
N CYS A 5 -10.13 23.89 10.30
CA CYS A 5 -8.74 23.69 9.87
C CYS A 5 -8.66 23.01 8.50
N ARG A 6 -9.55 22.05 8.19
CA ARG A 6 -9.61 21.36 6.90
C ARG A 6 -10.02 22.31 5.78
N ILE A 7 -11.05 23.13 5.98
CA ILE A 7 -11.47 24.14 4.99
C ILE A 7 -10.31 25.10 4.71
N LEU A 8 -9.64 25.60 5.75
CA LEU A 8 -8.48 26.48 5.61
C LEU A 8 -7.34 25.78 4.86
N PHE A 9 -7.04 24.53 5.20
CA PHE A 9 -6.04 23.72 4.52
C PHE A 9 -6.32 23.60 3.02
N ILE A 10 -7.57 23.26 2.66
CA ILE A 10 -8.00 23.17 1.26
C ILE A 10 -7.86 24.49 0.56
N ALA A 11 -8.34 25.58 1.17
CA ALA A 11 -8.27 26.93 0.57
C ALA A 11 -6.83 27.39 0.34
N CYS A 12 -5.95 27.21 1.33
CA CYS A 12 -4.55 27.64 1.24
C CYS A 12 -3.69 26.79 0.29
N ASN A 13 -4.09 25.54 0.03
CA ASN A 13 -3.33 24.58 -0.77
C ASN A 13 -4.11 24.09 -2.01
N TYR A 14 -5.11 24.85 -2.49
CA TYR A 14 -6.04 24.44 -3.53
C TYR A 14 -5.35 23.97 -4.81
N SER A 15 -4.36 24.71 -5.30
CA SER A 15 -3.57 24.34 -6.48
C SER A 15 -2.66 23.12 -6.26
N LEU A 16 -2.13 22.96 -5.04
CA LEU A 16 -1.24 21.86 -4.69
C LEU A 16 -1.97 20.52 -4.58
N ILE A 17 -3.30 20.55 -4.36
CA ILE A 17 -4.18 19.38 -4.34
C ILE A 17 -4.97 19.22 -5.66
N GLU A 18 -4.42 19.74 -6.75
CA GLU A 18 -4.93 19.59 -8.12
C GLU A 18 -6.34 20.16 -8.34
N ASN A 19 -6.62 21.32 -7.74
CA ASN A 19 -7.86 22.11 -7.95
C ASN A 19 -9.16 21.26 -7.87
N PRO A 20 -9.48 20.64 -6.72
CA PRO A 20 -10.62 19.76 -6.60
C PRO A 20 -11.95 20.48 -6.87
N SER A 21 -12.87 19.79 -7.51
CA SER A 21 -14.24 20.28 -7.73
C SER A 21 -15.00 20.39 -6.39
N PHE A 22 -16.11 21.15 -6.38
CA PHE A 22 -16.95 21.27 -5.19
C PHE A 22 -17.43 19.90 -4.67
N SER A 23 -17.84 18.99 -5.57
CA SER A 23 -18.25 17.64 -5.21
C SER A 23 -17.11 16.84 -4.54
N GLN A 24 -15.89 16.95 -5.06
CA GLN A 24 -14.70 16.33 -4.47
C GLN A 24 -14.41 16.91 -3.08
N ILE A 25 -14.51 18.23 -2.91
CA ILE A 25 -14.35 18.89 -1.60
C ILE A 25 -15.38 18.34 -0.59
N MET A 26 -16.65 18.24 -0.98
CA MET A 26 -17.69 17.70 -0.10
C MET A 26 -17.43 16.25 0.29
N ARG A 27 -16.94 15.42 -0.64
CA ARG A 27 -16.53 14.03 -0.37
C ARG A 27 -15.36 13.99 0.61
N MET A 28 -14.33 14.82 0.42
CA MET A 28 -13.18 14.93 1.32
C MET A 28 -13.59 15.43 2.71
N MET A 29 -14.49 16.40 2.80
CA MET A 29 -15.04 16.89 4.07
C MET A 29 -15.80 15.79 4.83
N GLY A 30 -16.67 15.06 4.13
CA GLY A 30 -17.41 13.93 4.72
C GLY A 30 -16.49 12.81 5.21
N GLY A 31 -15.53 12.40 4.36
CA GLY A 31 -14.51 11.42 4.75
C GLY A 31 -13.66 11.90 5.92
N GLY A 32 -13.29 13.18 5.91
CA GLY A 32 -12.49 13.80 6.96
C GLY A 32 -13.10 13.73 8.35
N LEU A 33 -14.43 13.78 8.49
CA LEU A 33 -15.10 13.63 9.79
C LEU A 33 -14.78 12.31 10.49
N ARG A 34 -14.59 11.23 9.72
CA ARG A 34 -14.21 9.91 10.24
C ARG A 34 -12.81 9.95 10.87
N PHE A 35 -11.86 10.59 10.21
CA PHE A 35 -10.49 10.77 10.72
C PHE A 35 -10.45 11.73 11.89
N ASP A 36 -11.27 12.78 11.87
CA ASP A 36 -11.40 13.74 12.98
C ASP A 36 -11.93 13.05 14.23
N THR A 37 -12.99 12.24 14.10
CA THR A 37 -13.56 11.45 15.21
C THR A 37 -12.49 10.56 15.83
N THR A 38 -11.75 9.83 15.02
CA THR A 38 -10.66 8.96 15.51
C THR A 38 -9.56 9.75 16.20
N ALA A 39 -9.13 10.87 15.64
CA ALA A 39 -8.11 11.74 16.24
C ALA A 39 -8.57 12.30 17.58
N ILE A 40 -9.79 12.82 17.65
CA ILE A 40 -10.38 13.38 18.87
C ILE A 40 -10.47 12.32 19.96
N LEU A 41 -10.90 11.11 19.63
CA LEU A 41 -10.99 10.00 20.58
C LEU A 41 -9.61 9.61 21.11
N TYR A 42 -8.60 9.49 20.26
CA TYR A 42 -7.24 9.17 20.68
C TYR A 42 -6.63 10.28 21.54
N THR A 43 -6.73 11.54 21.13
CA THR A 43 -6.14 12.66 21.86
C THR A 43 -6.82 12.86 23.21
N ASN A 44 -8.11 12.54 23.33
CA ASN A 44 -8.88 12.70 24.55
C ASN A 44 -9.10 11.39 25.34
N ILE A 45 -8.40 10.30 25.00
CA ILE A 45 -8.61 8.99 25.64
C ILE A 45 -8.51 9.07 27.16
N LEU A 46 -7.47 9.70 27.72
CA LEU A 46 -7.31 9.87 29.17
C LEU A 46 -8.43 10.72 29.77
N TYR A 47 -8.77 11.84 29.12
CA TYR A 47 -9.86 12.69 29.56
C TYR A 47 -11.20 11.92 29.63
N ILE A 48 -11.55 11.18 28.57
CA ILE A 48 -12.78 10.40 28.47
C ILE A 48 -12.84 9.35 29.58
N PHE A 49 -11.84 8.47 29.65
CA PHE A 49 -11.88 7.37 30.62
C PHE A 49 -11.80 7.84 32.06
N ILE A 50 -10.96 8.84 32.37
CA ILE A 50 -10.90 9.42 33.73
C ILE A 50 -12.22 10.05 34.13
N SER A 51 -12.92 10.74 33.21
CA SER A 51 -14.22 11.38 33.49
C SER A 51 -15.30 10.38 33.88
N PHE A 52 -15.21 9.15 33.39
CA PHE A 52 -16.20 8.08 33.67
C PHE A 52 -15.75 7.10 34.76
N LEU A 53 -14.55 7.28 35.34
CA LEU A 53 -14.14 6.41 36.44
C LEU A 53 -15.13 6.53 37.64
N PRO A 54 -15.53 5.42 38.24
CA PRO A 54 -16.41 5.40 39.41
C PRO A 54 -15.67 5.76 40.69
N LEU A 55 -14.92 6.87 40.66
CA LEU A 55 -14.13 7.36 41.77
C LEU A 55 -14.68 8.71 42.24
N PRO A 56 -15.06 8.86 43.51
CA PRO A 56 -15.56 10.12 44.06
C PRO A 56 -14.57 11.27 43.90
N TYR A 57 -13.30 10.98 43.95
CA TYR A 57 -12.20 11.94 43.79
C TYR A 57 -12.27 12.70 42.47
N VAL A 58 -12.71 12.04 41.37
CA VAL A 58 -12.84 12.64 40.04
C VAL A 58 -13.83 13.83 40.05
N LYS A 59 -14.84 13.82 40.93
CA LYS A 59 -15.85 14.91 41.04
C LYS A 59 -15.40 16.09 41.89
N ARG A 60 -14.22 16.02 42.56
CA ARG A 60 -13.73 17.14 43.38
C ARG A 60 -13.40 18.35 42.48
N PRO A 61 -13.75 19.60 42.86
CA PRO A 61 -13.56 20.79 42.07
C PRO A 61 -12.10 21.02 41.63
N LYS A 62 -11.14 20.73 42.52
CA LYS A 62 -9.71 20.82 42.20
C LYS A 62 -9.31 19.85 41.06
N PHE A 63 -9.80 18.62 41.14
CA PHE A 63 -9.50 17.60 40.10
C PHE A 63 -10.18 17.94 38.79
N GLN A 64 -11.43 18.39 38.80
CA GLN A 64 -12.16 18.85 37.63
C GLN A 64 -11.43 20.03 36.93
N LYS A 65 -10.85 20.96 37.73
CA LYS A 65 -10.05 22.05 37.20
C LYS A 65 -8.76 21.55 36.48
N ILE A 66 -8.11 20.55 37.05
CA ILE A 66 -6.92 19.91 36.41
C ILE A 66 -7.37 19.23 35.11
N LEU A 67 -8.45 18.45 35.14
CA LEU A 67 -8.95 17.72 34.00
C LEU A 67 -9.41 18.66 32.87
N LYS A 68 -10.01 19.81 33.21
CA LYS A 68 -10.35 20.88 32.28
C LYS A 68 -9.11 21.41 31.57
N TRP A 69 -8.06 21.79 32.31
CA TRP A 69 -6.85 22.32 31.71
C TRP A 69 -6.11 21.27 30.89
N PHE A 70 -6.12 20.01 31.32
CA PHE A 70 -5.60 18.89 30.53
C PHE A 70 -6.34 18.81 29.18
N TYR A 71 -7.68 18.84 29.18
CA TYR A 71 -8.50 18.87 27.97
C TYR A 71 -8.15 20.06 27.06
N VAL A 72 -8.07 21.28 27.63
CA VAL A 72 -7.76 22.51 26.88
C VAL A 72 -6.38 22.41 26.23
N ILE A 73 -5.36 22.01 26.99
CA ILE A 73 -3.97 21.93 26.49
C ILE A 73 -3.86 20.88 25.38
N VAL A 74 -4.36 19.67 25.59
CA VAL A 74 -4.25 18.59 24.60
C VAL A 74 -4.96 18.97 23.29
N ASN A 75 -6.18 19.52 23.38
CA ASN A 75 -6.92 19.90 22.18
C ASN A 75 -6.34 21.15 21.51
N PHE A 76 -5.80 22.10 22.27
CA PHE A 76 -5.08 23.25 21.71
C PHE A 76 -3.85 22.79 20.92
N LEU A 77 -3.01 21.90 21.48
CA LEU A 77 -1.87 21.32 20.78
C LEU A 77 -2.31 20.61 19.49
N ALA A 78 -3.36 19.78 19.59
CA ALA A 78 -3.87 19.04 18.43
C ALA A 78 -4.38 19.96 17.31
N VAL A 79 -5.05 21.07 17.64
CA VAL A 79 -5.52 22.05 16.66
C VAL A 79 -4.35 22.87 16.11
N SER A 80 -3.39 23.25 16.97
CA SER A 80 -2.21 24.03 16.57
C SER A 80 -1.35 23.29 15.55
N VAL A 81 -1.09 21.98 15.73
CA VAL A 81 -0.34 21.20 14.74
C VAL A 81 -1.12 21.04 13.43
N ASN A 82 -2.47 20.98 13.49
CA ASN A 82 -3.30 20.97 12.28
C ASN A 82 -3.20 22.29 11.49
N LEU A 83 -3.14 23.42 12.16
CA LEU A 83 -2.97 24.74 11.54
C LEU A 83 -1.55 24.89 10.97
N ALA A 84 -0.52 24.52 11.74
CA ALA A 84 0.87 24.59 11.28
C ALA A 84 1.09 23.78 10.00
N ASP A 85 0.42 22.64 9.87
CA ASP A 85 0.53 21.77 8.71
C ASP A 85 -0.08 22.40 7.43
N THR A 86 -0.95 23.39 7.55
CA THR A 86 -1.46 24.17 6.42
C THR A 86 -0.32 24.89 5.68
N ALA A 87 0.68 25.37 6.41
CA ALA A 87 1.87 26.01 5.85
C ALA A 87 2.93 24.97 5.46
N TYR A 88 3.17 23.97 6.32
CA TYR A 88 4.22 22.97 6.12
C TYR A 88 3.95 22.08 4.90
N PHE A 89 2.70 21.82 4.54
CA PHE A 89 2.32 21.02 3.38
C PHE A 89 2.95 21.52 2.06
N ARG A 90 3.17 22.80 1.92
CA ARG A 90 3.83 23.39 0.73
C ARG A 90 5.26 22.89 0.51
N PHE A 91 5.90 22.40 1.57
CA PHE A 91 7.27 21.90 1.53
C PHE A 91 7.33 20.38 1.46
N SER A 92 6.42 19.70 2.16
CA SER A 92 6.44 18.24 2.31
C SER A 92 5.53 17.48 1.34
N PHE A 93 4.51 18.17 0.79
CA PHE A 93 3.44 17.61 -0.03
C PHE A 93 2.69 16.43 0.64
N ARG A 94 2.82 16.27 1.94
CA ARG A 94 2.13 15.26 2.77
C ARG A 94 1.83 15.82 4.15
N ARG A 95 0.86 15.22 4.86
CA ARG A 95 0.59 15.56 6.26
C ARG A 95 1.76 15.17 7.15
N THR A 96 2.06 16.04 8.12
CA THR A 96 3.09 15.78 9.13
C THR A 96 2.82 14.48 9.87
N SER A 97 3.82 13.62 9.93
CA SER A 97 3.83 12.33 10.64
C SER A 97 5.01 12.28 11.62
N MET A 98 5.17 11.17 12.35
CA MET A 98 6.30 11.02 13.29
C MET A 98 7.68 11.06 12.63
N THR A 99 7.76 10.91 11.30
CA THR A 99 9.01 11.05 10.55
C THR A 99 9.57 12.47 10.62
N PHE A 100 8.69 13.49 10.73
CA PHE A 100 9.06 14.89 10.90
C PHE A 100 10.16 15.11 11.96
N PHE A 101 9.99 14.50 13.14
CA PHE A 101 10.96 14.67 14.24
C PHE A 101 12.34 14.09 13.94
N SER A 102 12.46 13.15 13.01
CA SER A 102 13.75 12.61 12.58
C SER A 102 14.43 13.46 11.50
N GLU A 103 13.67 14.18 10.71
CA GLU A 103 14.19 15.07 9.66
C GLU A 103 14.90 16.30 10.26
N PHE A 104 14.52 16.71 11.46
CA PHE A 104 15.08 17.89 12.15
C PHE A 104 16.22 17.60 13.14
N THR A 105 16.68 16.37 13.28
CA THR A 105 17.79 16.01 14.20
C THR A 105 19.18 16.42 13.68
N GLY A 106 19.29 16.88 12.42
CA GLY A 106 20.54 17.19 11.73
C GLY A 106 21.09 18.63 11.92
N GLY A 107 20.91 19.29 13.09
CA GLY A 107 21.55 20.60 13.37
C GLY A 107 20.82 21.82 12.81
N VAL A 108 19.57 21.68 12.35
CA VAL A 108 18.74 22.78 11.87
C VAL A 108 18.37 23.71 13.04
N LYS A 109 18.58 25.02 12.90
CA LYS A 109 18.20 26.03 13.90
C LYS A 109 16.66 26.20 13.94
N ILE A 110 15.98 25.30 14.63
CA ILE A 110 14.50 25.27 14.75
C ILE A 110 13.94 26.63 15.18
N GLY A 111 14.63 27.35 16.09
CA GLY A 111 14.20 28.67 16.55
C GLY A 111 14.11 29.74 15.44
N LYS A 112 15.03 29.70 14.47
CA LYS A 112 14.99 30.65 13.33
C LYS A 112 13.82 30.29 12.39
N ILE A 113 13.61 28.99 12.10
CA ILE A 113 12.50 28.55 11.26
C ILE A 113 11.15 28.95 11.89
N LEU A 114 11.00 28.77 13.21
CA LEU A 114 9.79 29.17 13.92
C LEU A 114 9.57 30.68 13.88
N ALA A 115 10.63 31.50 14.05
CA ALA A 115 10.54 32.95 13.97
C ALA A 115 10.15 33.44 12.57
N ASP A 116 10.80 32.91 11.53
CA ASP A 116 10.49 33.24 10.13
C ASP A 116 9.05 32.81 9.78
N SER A 117 8.63 31.62 10.26
CA SER A 117 7.26 31.11 10.08
C SER A 117 6.22 31.97 10.81
N PHE A 118 6.56 32.53 11.99
CA PHE A 118 5.65 33.40 12.72
C PHE A 118 5.37 34.69 11.92
N VAL A 119 6.38 35.29 11.36
CA VAL A 119 6.22 36.48 10.53
C VAL A 119 5.41 36.21 9.27
N MET A 120 5.71 35.08 8.59
CA MET A 120 5.08 34.72 7.31
C MET A 120 3.63 34.24 7.45
N TYR A 121 3.31 33.56 8.54
CA TYR A 121 2.02 32.89 8.75
C TYR A 121 1.28 33.37 10.02
N TRP A 122 1.49 34.64 10.41
CA TRP A 122 0.93 35.27 11.63
C TRP A 122 -0.58 35.03 11.80
N TYR A 123 -1.33 34.97 10.68
CA TYR A 123 -2.78 34.72 10.68
C TYR A 123 -3.14 33.33 11.21
N LEU A 124 -2.27 32.32 11.03
CA LEU A 124 -2.48 30.98 11.60
C LEU A 124 -2.32 31.01 13.12
N PHE A 125 -1.37 31.77 13.64
CA PHE A 125 -1.19 31.96 15.08
C PHE A 125 -2.35 32.75 15.70
N ALA A 126 -2.84 33.79 15.02
CA ALA A 126 -4.04 34.51 15.45
C ALA A 126 -5.27 33.57 15.53
N LEU A 127 -5.47 32.72 14.54
CA LEU A 127 -6.54 31.74 14.53
C LEU A 127 -6.36 30.67 15.61
N ALA A 128 -5.13 30.21 15.86
CA ALA A 128 -4.84 29.30 16.98
C ALA A 128 -5.21 29.94 18.33
N PHE A 129 -4.93 31.23 18.51
CA PHE A 129 -5.32 31.97 19.72
C PHE A 129 -6.84 32.09 19.85
N VAL A 130 -7.57 32.35 18.77
CA VAL A 130 -9.04 32.33 18.77
C VAL A 130 -9.56 30.95 19.19
N PHE A 131 -8.97 29.87 18.67
CA PHE A 131 -9.35 28.52 19.06
C PHE A 131 -9.05 28.21 20.53
N LEU A 132 -7.96 28.74 21.08
CA LEU A 132 -7.65 28.63 22.50
C LEU A 132 -8.72 29.30 23.35
N ILE A 133 -9.11 30.55 23.02
CA ILE A 133 -10.20 31.25 23.71
C ILE A 133 -11.50 30.45 23.63
N LEU A 134 -11.82 29.92 22.46
CA LEU A 134 -13.03 29.12 22.25
C LEU A 134 -13.02 27.82 23.07
N LEU A 135 -11.87 27.14 23.16
CA LEU A 135 -11.69 25.94 23.99
C LEU A 135 -11.90 26.26 25.47
N ILE A 136 -11.32 27.36 25.96
CA ILE A 136 -11.48 27.82 27.35
C ILE A 136 -12.95 28.17 27.63
N TRP A 137 -13.61 28.88 26.72
CA TRP A 137 -15.00 29.30 26.84
C TRP A 137 -15.94 28.09 26.86
N LEU A 138 -15.81 27.18 25.89
CA LEU A 138 -16.62 25.94 25.84
C LEU A 138 -16.41 25.05 27.07
N SER A 139 -15.18 24.96 27.57
CA SER A 139 -14.88 24.21 28.80
C SER A 139 -15.31 24.94 30.08
N GLY A 140 -15.57 26.23 30.02
CA GLY A 140 -16.04 27.04 31.17
C GLY A 140 -17.46 26.73 31.64
N SER A 141 -18.31 26.28 30.73
CA SER A 141 -19.73 25.94 31.06
C SER A 141 -19.87 24.66 31.89
N TYR A 142 -18.93 23.72 31.76
CA TYR A 142 -18.96 22.45 32.52
C TYR A 142 -18.73 22.60 34.04
N GLY A 143 -18.04 23.65 34.48
CA GLY A 143 -17.76 23.88 35.92
C GLY A 143 -18.88 24.54 36.71
N LYS A 144 -19.93 25.05 36.03
CA LYS A 144 -21.01 25.77 36.70
C LYS A 144 -22.15 24.85 37.19
N GLU A 145 -22.29 23.66 36.59
CA GLU A 145 -23.34 22.70 36.96
C GLU A 145 -22.97 21.73 38.10
N CYS A 146 -21.70 21.72 38.53
CA CYS A 146 -21.29 20.98 39.72
C CYS A 146 -21.47 21.78 41.01
N ARG A 147 -22.53 22.59 41.12
CA ARG A 147 -23.01 23.00 42.43
C ARG A 147 -23.63 21.77 43.10
N PRO A 148 -23.35 21.51 44.39
CA PRO A 148 -23.96 20.39 45.09
C PRO A 148 -25.47 20.63 45.09
N LEU A 149 -26.21 19.88 44.26
CA LEU A 149 -27.65 19.78 44.25
C LEU A 149 -28.06 18.94 45.50
N TYR A 150 -27.86 19.47 46.67
CA TYR A 150 -28.62 19.07 47.87
C TYR A 150 -28.37 20.08 48.97
N CYS A 151 -29.10 21.17 48.91
CA CYS A 151 -29.51 21.91 50.10
C CYS A 151 -30.94 21.52 50.38
N SER A 152 -31.19 20.45 51.13
CA SER A 152 -32.52 20.22 51.70
C SER A 152 -32.58 20.97 53.02
N THR A 153 -33.23 22.12 52.99
CA THR A 153 -33.68 22.80 54.21
C THR A 153 -34.87 22.02 54.79
N VAL A 154 -34.58 21.17 55.72
CA VAL A 154 -35.60 20.66 56.66
C VAL A 154 -35.08 20.92 58.08
N GLY A 155 -35.63 22.02 58.71
CA GLY A 155 -35.30 22.37 60.08
C GLY A 155 -33.94 22.99 60.31
N HIS A 156 -33.74 23.84 61.26
CA HIS A 156 -32.63 24.70 61.62
C HIS A 156 -31.21 24.05 61.75
N ASP A 157 -30.95 22.85 61.20
CA ASP A 157 -29.64 22.20 61.14
C ASP A 157 -29.18 22.07 59.71
N VAL A 158 -28.16 22.86 59.31
CA VAL A 158 -27.41 22.69 58.07
C VAL A 158 -26.54 21.47 58.23
N LYS A 159 -27.03 20.28 57.86
CA LYS A 159 -26.15 19.09 57.74
C LYS A 159 -25.29 19.25 56.49
N TYR A 160 -24.05 19.62 56.72
CA TYR A 160 -22.98 19.44 55.72
C TYR A 160 -22.80 17.94 55.50
N TYR A 161 -23.44 17.38 54.49
CA TYR A 161 -23.05 16.05 54.00
C TYR A 161 -21.63 16.16 53.50
N ASN A 162 -20.71 15.49 54.15
CA ASN A 162 -19.35 15.33 53.69
C ASN A 162 -19.42 14.83 52.22
N ALA A 163 -18.75 15.54 51.31
CA ALA A 163 -18.74 15.28 49.86
C ALA A 163 -18.11 13.91 49.48
N THR A 164 -18.05 12.98 50.42
CA THR A 164 -17.41 11.65 50.28
C THR A 164 -18.41 10.50 50.24
N ASP A 165 -19.69 10.71 50.49
CA ASP A 165 -20.67 9.62 50.54
C ASP A 165 -21.53 9.59 49.26
N TYR A 166 -20.87 9.15 48.19
CA TYR A 166 -21.56 8.84 46.93
C TYR A 166 -22.31 7.51 47.10
N GLY A 167 -23.63 7.53 47.17
CA GLY A 167 -24.43 6.31 47.28
C GLY A 167 -24.26 5.37 46.08
N THR A 168 -24.68 4.10 46.24
CA THR A 168 -24.60 3.03 45.23
C THR A 168 -25.05 3.48 43.84
N LYS A 169 -26.05 4.36 43.74
CA LYS A 169 -26.54 4.92 42.47
C LYS A 169 -25.48 5.67 41.66
N PHE A 170 -24.50 6.32 42.31
CA PHE A 170 -23.41 6.99 41.62
C PHE A 170 -22.50 5.97 40.95
N TYR A 171 -22.05 4.94 41.69
CA TYR A 171 -21.16 3.91 41.15
C TYR A 171 -21.81 3.14 40.00
N VAL A 172 -23.10 2.79 40.15
CA VAL A 172 -23.86 2.10 39.09
C VAL A 172 -23.97 2.97 37.84
N ARG A 173 -24.29 4.26 37.96
CA ARG A 173 -24.34 5.18 36.80
C ARG A 173 -23.00 5.33 36.12
N GLN A 174 -21.91 5.48 36.86
CA GLN A 174 -20.58 5.59 36.28
C GLN A 174 -20.14 4.28 35.59
N ALA A 175 -20.45 3.14 36.20
CA ALA A 175 -20.16 1.83 35.59
C ALA A 175 -20.95 1.64 34.28
N ILE A 176 -22.24 1.97 34.28
CA ILE A 176 -23.05 1.90 33.06
C ILE A 176 -22.50 2.86 31.99
N ALA A 177 -22.16 4.10 32.36
CA ALA A 177 -21.59 5.07 31.44
C ALA A 177 -20.27 4.56 30.85
N LEU A 178 -19.40 3.94 31.65
CA LEU A 178 -18.14 3.36 31.18
C LEU A 178 -18.39 2.18 30.25
N ILE A 179 -19.31 1.26 30.58
CA ILE A 179 -19.69 0.11 29.74
C ILE A 179 -20.23 0.58 28.38
N ILE A 180 -20.99 1.67 28.32
CA ILE A 180 -21.48 2.24 27.05
C ILE A 180 -20.36 2.96 26.30
N THR A 181 -19.50 3.68 27.01
CA THR A 181 -18.42 4.48 26.40
C THR A 181 -17.39 3.61 25.70
N ILE A 182 -17.02 2.43 26.27
CA ILE A 182 -16.02 1.54 25.67
C ILE A 182 -16.39 1.09 24.26
N PRO A 183 -17.58 0.51 23.98
CA PRO A 183 -17.96 0.14 22.62
C PRO A 183 -18.01 1.33 21.66
N ILE A 184 -18.57 2.48 22.09
CA ILE A 184 -18.62 3.70 21.27
C ILE A 184 -17.22 4.18 20.93
N PHE A 185 -16.30 4.18 21.91
CA PHE A 185 -14.90 4.52 21.71
C PHE A 185 -14.23 3.59 20.70
N VAL A 186 -14.40 2.27 20.86
CA VAL A 186 -13.83 1.26 19.97
C VAL A 186 -14.36 1.43 18.54
N ILE A 187 -15.67 1.62 18.36
CA ILE A 187 -16.28 1.85 17.04
C ILE A 187 -15.73 3.13 16.40
N GLY A 188 -15.65 4.22 17.17
CA GLY A 188 -15.13 5.49 16.68
C GLY A 188 -13.66 5.44 16.30
N VAL A 189 -12.81 4.78 17.11
CA VAL A 189 -11.39 4.60 16.82
C VAL A 189 -11.15 3.67 15.62
N ARG A 190 -11.96 2.60 15.48
CA ARG A 190 -11.88 1.72 14.31
C ARG A 190 -12.44 2.39 13.04
N GLY A 191 -13.28 3.41 13.21
CA GLY A 191 -13.96 4.08 12.12
C GLY A 191 -15.09 3.24 11.49
N GLY A 192 -15.70 2.30 12.23
CA GLY A 192 -16.85 1.52 11.80
C GLY A 192 -17.18 0.36 12.74
N ALA A 193 -18.43 -0.14 12.65
CA ALA A 193 -18.99 -1.14 13.55
C ALA A 193 -18.97 -2.58 12.99
N THR A 194 -18.68 -2.79 11.69
CA THR A 194 -18.75 -4.12 11.08
C THR A 194 -17.58 -5.01 11.50
N ARG A 195 -17.77 -6.31 11.49
CA ARG A 195 -16.71 -7.30 11.82
C ARG A 195 -15.49 -7.17 10.89
N THR A 196 -15.70 -6.82 9.63
CA THR A 196 -14.66 -6.64 8.61
C THR A 196 -13.91 -5.31 8.73
N THR A 197 -14.43 -4.33 9.52
CA THR A 197 -13.78 -3.04 9.73
C THR A 197 -12.49 -3.22 10.51
N ARG A 198 -11.36 -2.95 9.88
CA ARG A 198 -10.05 -2.84 10.54
C ARG A 198 -9.82 -1.39 11.02
N PRO A 199 -8.98 -1.17 12.05
CA PRO A 199 -8.62 0.19 12.45
C PRO A 199 -8.13 0.99 11.26
N ILE A 200 -8.69 2.19 11.05
CA ILE A 200 -8.35 3.03 9.91
C ILE A 200 -6.87 3.43 9.92
N THR A 201 -6.27 3.48 8.75
CA THR A 201 -4.87 3.85 8.49
C THR A 201 -4.83 5.11 7.62
N LEU A 202 -3.64 5.67 7.42
CA LEU A 202 -3.47 6.86 6.57
C LEU A 202 -3.98 6.59 5.14
N SER A 203 -3.66 5.43 4.59
CA SER A 203 -4.07 5.04 3.24
C SER A 203 -5.59 4.99 3.04
N ASN A 204 -6.39 4.79 4.11
CA ASN A 204 -7.85 4.81 3.99
C ASN A 204 -8.42 6.17 3.56
N ALA A 205 -7.63 7.26 3.61
CA ALA A 205 -8.01 8.55 3.04
C ALA A 205 -8.23 8.47 1.52
N GLY A 206 -7.51 7.57 0.84
CA GLY A 206 -7.62 7.35 -0.59
C GLY A 206 -9.03 7.04 -1.09
N GLN A 207 -9.88 6.39 -0.27
CA GLN A 207 -11.27 6.09 -0.68
C GLN A 207 -12.18 7.32 -0.87
N TYR A 208 -11.75 8.52 -0.44
CA TYR A 208 -12.51 9.76 -0.51
C TYR A 208 -11.98 10.75 -1.54
N VAL A 209 -10.97 10.35 -2.29
CA VAL A 209 -10.26 11.21 -3.25
C VAL A 209 -10.10 10.54 -4.60
N GLU A 210 -9.80 11.32 -5.60
CA GLU A 210 -9.52 10.86 -6.97
C GLU A 210 -8.03 10.96 -7.31
N ARG A 211 -7.28 11.75 -6.53
CA ARG A 211 -5.84 11.97 -6.70
C ARG A 211 -5.12 11.78 -5.36
N SER A 212 -3.93 11.22 -5.39
CA SER A 212 -3.13 10.98 -4.17
C SER A 212 -2.84 12.25 -3.39
N THR A 213 -2.61 13.37 -4.08
CA THR A 213 -2.39 14.71 -3.51
C THR A 213 -3.53 15.19 -2.61
N GLN A 214 -4.77 14.78 -2.92
CA GLN A 214 -5.98 15.16 -2.19
C GLN A 214 -6.13 14.44 -0.84
N THR A 215 -5.39 13.36 -0.60
CA THR A 215 -5.46 12.61 0.69
C THR A 215 -5.13 13.48 1.88
N ALA A 216 -4.19 14.42 1.72
CA ALA A 216 -3.84 15.38 2.74
C ALA A 216 -5.01 16.26 3.20
N ALA A 217 -5.99 16.53 2.34
CA ALA A 217 -7.20 17.28 2.68
C ALA A 217 -8.20 16.43 3.50
N VAL A 218 -8.22 15.11 3.33
CA VAL A 218 -9.05 14.19 4.12
C VAL A 218 -8.47 13.96 5.51
N LEU A 219 -7.15 13.78 5.59
CA LEU A 219 -6.43 13.53 6.83
C LEU A 219 -6.35 14.78 7.72
N ASN A 220 -6.05 14.56 8.99
CA ASN A 220 -5.64 15.57 9.93
C ASN A 220 -4.33 15.19 10.61
N THR A 221 -3.55 16.18 11.02
CA THR A 221 -2.20 15.99 11.55
C THR A 221 -2.14 15.19 12.85
N PRO A 222 -3.02 15.40 13.85
CA PRO A 222 -3.05 14.55 15.05
C PRO A 222 -3.26 13.08 14.73
N PHE A 223 -4.14 12.75 13.78
CA PHE A 223 -4.34 11.38 13.32
C PHE A 223 -3.05 10.81 12.71
N CYS A 224 -2.40 11.56 11.81
CA CYS A 224 -1.17 11.14 11.16
C CYS A 224 -0.05 10.88 12.18
N LEU A 225 0.15 11.80 13.12
CA LEU A 225 1.13 11.64 14.20
C LEU A 225 0.86 10.37 15.01
N ILE A 226 -0.36 10.21 15.54
CA ILE A 226 -0.71 9.06 16.41
C ILE A 226 -0.57 7.73 15.66
N ARG A 227 -1.05 7.67 14.40
CA ARG A 227 -1.03 6.43 13.61
C ARG A 227 0.34 6.04 13.10
N THR A 228 1.32 6.94 13.18
CA THR A 228 2.71 6.68 12.77
C THR A 228 3.67 6.49 13.97
N ILE A 229 3.18 6.61 15.21
CA ILE A 229 3.96 6.23 16.41
C ILE A 229 4.34 4.75 16.32
N GLY A 230 5.64 4.46 16.50
CA GLY A 230 6.16 3.09 16.47
C GLY A 230 6.07 2.39 15.12
N LYS A 231 5.66 3.07 14.04
CA LYS A 231 5.77 2.53 12.70
C LYS A 231 7.22 2.61 12.23
N GLY A 232 7.65 1.54 11.54
CA GLY A 232 9.00 1.47 11.00
C GLY A 232 9.32 2.68 10.14
N LYS A 233 10.24 3.49 10.60
CA LYS A 233 10.82 4.56 9.80
C LYS A 233 11.89 3.95 8.94
N TYR A 234 11.93 4.36 7.68
CA TYR A 234 13.07 4.02 6.87
C TYR A 234 14.26 4.85 7.31
N THR A 235 15.41 4.20 7.46
CA THR A 235 16.67 4.89 7.72
C THR A 235 17.25 5.32 6.37
N ARG A 236 17.55 6.61 6.24
CA ARG A 236 18.19 7.17 5.03
C ARG A 236 19.47 6.40 4.73
N GLN A 237 19.64 6.05 3.48
CA GLN A 237 20.81 5.34 2.99
C GLN A 237 21.82 6.35 2.39
N GLU A 238 23.08 6.18 2.68
CA GLU A 238 24.17 7.10 2.29
C GLU A 238 25.28 6.38 1.52
N PHE A 239 24.90 5.43 0.64
CA PHE A 239 25.86 4.74 -0.21
C PHE A 239 26.47 5.66 -1.27
N TYR A 240 25.71 6.67 -1.70
CA TYR A 240 26.06 7.69 -2.67
C TYR A 240 25.73 9.07 -2.11
N LYS A 241 26.52 10.10 -2.48
CA LYS A 241 26.39 11.46 -1.96
C LYS A 241 25.12 12.18 -2.42
N SER A 242 24.59 11.81 -3.58
CA SER A 242 23.40 12.45 -4.16
C SER A 242 22.58 11.46 -4.98
N TYR A 243 21.37 11.89 -5.39
CA TYR A 243 20.54 11.11 -6.32
C TYR A 243 21.23 10.93 -7.68
N GLU A 244 21.85 11.97 -8.20
CA GLU A 244 22.53 11.97 -9.50
C GLU A 244 23.73 11.02 -9.51
N GLU A 245 24.41 10.86 -8.40
CA GLU A 245 25.49 9.87 -8.27
C GLU A 245 24.95 8.42 -8.29
N ALA A 246 23.86 8.17 -7.57
CA ALA A 246 23.18 6.87 -7.55
C ALA A 246 22.54 6.55 -8.92
N GLU A 247 22.02 7.56 -9.64
CA GLU A 247 21.41 7.42 -10.97
C GLU A 247 22.40 6.96 -12.06
N LYS A 248 23.70 7.13 -11.85
CA LYS A 248 24.73 6.54 -12.74
C LYS A 248 24.68 4.99 -12.78
N TYR A 249 24.13 4.39 -11.73
CA TYR A 249 23.99 2.93 -11.60
C TYR A 249 22.56 2.47 -11.79
N TYR A 250 21.58 3.23 -11.26
CA TYR A 250 20.16 2.91 -11.36
C TYR A 250 19.30 4.17 -11.23
N THR A 251 18.46 4.44 -12.23
CA THR A 251 17.45 5.50 -12.19
C THR A 251 16.03 4.93 -12.26
N PRO A 252 15.12 5.34 -11.35
CA PRO A 252 13.70 5.04 -11.44
C PRO A 252 12.92 6.04 -12.30
N ILE A 253 13.60 6.99 -12.93
CA ILE A 253 12.98 7.95 -13.84
C ILE A 253 13.05 7.39 -15.25
N HIS A 254 11.91 7.29 -15.90
CA HIS A 254 11.80 6.80 -17.26
C HIS A 254 11.47 7.95 -18.21
N SER A 255 12.19 8.00 -19.33
CA SER A 255 11.86 8.85 -20.47
C SER A 255 12.01 7.99 -21.72
N TYR A 256 10.95 7.83 -22.48
CA TYR A 256 11.03 7.07 -23.71
C TYR A 256 11.22 7.99 -24.90
N ASP A 257 12.26 7.77 -25.67
CA ASP A 257 12.38 8.25 -27.03
C ASP A 257 11.56 7.33 -27.94
N VAL A 258 10.79 7.94 -28.81
CA VAL A 258 9.58 7.43 -29.50
C VAL A 258 9.78 6.19 -30.38
N GLY A 259 10.99 5.69 -30.55
CA GLY A 259 11.28 4.67 -31.56
C GLY A 259 11.49 3.25 -31.05
N ASP A 260 11.96 3.09 -29.83
CA ASP A 260 12.62 1.83 -29.44
C ASP A 260 11.66 0.75 -28.93
N ALA A 261 10.63 1.09 -28.16
CA ALA A 261 9.74 0.09 -27.57
C ALA A 261 8.75 -0.53 -28.59
N LEU A 262 8.26 0.28 -29.52
CA LEU A 262 7.31 -0.19 -30.56
C LEU A 262 7.98 -0.98 -31.70
N ASN A 263 9.30 -0.89 -31.85
CA ASN A 263 10.09 -1.70 -32.82
C ASN A 263 10.56 -3.02 -32.19
N ASN A 264 10.03 -3.43 -31.06
CA ASN A 264 10.41 -4.66 -30.38
C ASN A 264 9.82 -5.89 -31.08
N ASP A 265 10.65 -6.91 -31.29
CA ASP A 265 10.26 -8.18 -31.94
C ASP A 265 9.15 -8.96 -31.18
N MET A 266 8.84 -8.59 -29.93
CA MET A 266 7.76 -9.19 -29.14
C MET A 266 6.37 -8.68 -29.55
N LEU A 267 6.28 -7.60 -30.33
CA LEU A 267 5.02 -7.00 -30.74
C LEU A 267 4.76 -7.15 -32.24
N ASN A 268 3.50 -7.26 -32.59
CA ASN A 268 2.98 -7.27 -33.97
C ASN A 268 2.36 -5.92 -34.29
N ILE A 269 3.16 -4.90 -34.56
CA ILE A 269 2.64 -3.58 -34.89
C ILE A 269 2.43 -3.50 -36.41
N THR A 270 1.20 -3.23 -36.82
CA THR A 270 0.79 -3.06 -38.21
C THR A 270 0.06 -1.73 -38.36
N SER A 271 -0.21 -1.30 -39.58
CA SER A 271 -1.04 -0.12 -39.87
C SER A 271 -2.47 -0.21 -39.31
N SER A 272 -2.93 -1.43 -39.03
CA SER A 272 -4.23 -1.69 -38.39
C SER A 272 -4.18 -1.75 -36.85
N THR A 273 -2.99 -1.64 -36.23
CA THR A 273 -2.89 -1.59 -34.77
C THR A 273 -3.57 -0.32 -34.25
N PRO A 274 -4.53 -0.44 -33.30
CA PRO A 274 -5.23 0.73 -32.77
C PRO A 274 -4.25 1.71 -32.11
N SER A 275 -4.47 3.00 -32.33
CA SER A 275 -3.65 4.06 -31.70
C SER A 275 -3.75 4.11 -30.19
N LYS A 276 -4.82 3.54 -29.61
CA LYS A 276 -5.06 3.41 -28.17
C LYS A 276 -5.64 2.03 -27.88
N MET A 277 -4.91 1.22 -27.12
CA MET A 277 -5.34 -0.10 -26.64
C MET A 277 -5.97 0.03 -25.26
N ASN A 278 -7.03 -0.73 -25.00
CA ASN A 278 -7.52 -0.92 -23.63
C ASN A 278 -6.50 -1.72 -22.80
N VAL A 279 -6.55 -1.58 -21.50
CA VAL A 279 -5.68 -2.30 -20.57
C VAL A 279 -6.51 -2.97 -19.48
N VAL A 280 -6.32 -4.27 -19.29
CA VAL A 280 -6.96 -5.06 -18.22
C VAL A 280 -5.86 -5.75 -17.41
N VAL A 281 -5.74 -5.43 -16.13
CA VAL A 281 -4.78 -6.04 -15.19
C VAL A 281 -5.55 -6.94 -14.23
N ILE A 282 -5.33 -8.25 -14.31
CA ILE A 282 -5.98 -9.25 -13.44
C ILE A 282 -4.97 -9.72 -12.38
N ILE A 283 -5.25 -9.43 -11.14
CA ILE A 283 -4.47 -9.84 -9.97
C ILE A 283 -5.11 -11.11 -9.41
N LEU A 284 -4.36 -12.20 -9.41
CA LEU A 284 -4.81 -13.52 -8.99
C LEU A 284 -4.40 -13.75 -7.52
N GLU A 285 -5.37 -13.90 -6.64
CA GLU A 285 -5.14 -14.15 -5.21
C GLU A 285 -4.41 -15.48 -5.00
N SER A 286 -3.22 -15.43 -4.38
CA SER A 286 -2.44 -16.61 -3.96
C SER A 286 -2.02 -17.58 -5.10
N PHE A 287 -1.88 -17.11 -6.33
CA PHE A 287 -1.43 -17.90 -7.48
C PHE A 287 0.10 -17.95 -7.59
N GLY A 288 0.80 -18.36 -6.52
CA GLY A 288 2.24 -18.59 -6.59
C GLY A 288 2.62 -19.57 -7.70
N ALA A 289 3.84 -19.43 -8.24
CA ALA A 289 4.32 -20.25 -9.35
C ALA A 289 4.27 -21.75 -9.07
N GLU A 290 4.38 -22.17 -7.81
CA GLU A 290 4.24 -23.59 -7.41
C GLU A 290 2.84 -24.16 -7.63
N ASN A 291 1.81 -23.32 -7.79
CA ASN A 291 0.42 -23.75 -8.01
C ASN A 291 0.00 -23.67 -9.49
N MET A 292 0.92 -23.29 -10.38
CA MET A 292 0.67 -23.12 -11.81
C MET A 292 1.22 -24.31 -12.59
N ASP A 293 0.39 -25.01 -13.36
CA ASP A 293 0.78 -26.23 -14.09
C ASP A 293 1.96 -25.99 -15.03
N PHE A 294 2.00 -24.85 -15.70
CA PHE A 294 3.04 -24.50 -16.67
C PHE A 294 4.36 -24.01 -16.05
N LEU A 295 4.39 -23.64 -14.76
CA LEU A 295 5.58 -23.27 -14.00
C LEU A 295 6.05 -24.36 -13.05
N ASN A 296 5.16 -25.31 -12.70
CA ASN A 296 5.44 -26.44 -11.82
C ASN A 296 4.94 -27.76 -12.45
N PRO A 297 5.74 -28.41 -13.31
CA PRO A 297 5.31 -29.65 -13.96
C PRO A 297 4.91 -30.80 -13.03
N SER A 298 5.31 -30.75 -11.74
CA SER A 298 4.94 -31.76 -10.75
C SER A 298 3.44 -31.80 -10.39
N LEU A 299 2.66 -30.80 -10.84
CA LEU A 299 1.21 -30.74 -10.67
C LEU A 299 0.43 -31.54 -11.71
N ASN A 300 1.10 -32.08 -12.73
CA ASN A 300 0.51 -32.94 -13.77
C ASN A 300 -0.66 -32.30 -14.55
N LYS A 301 -0.63 -30.97 -14.75
CA LYS A 301 -1.58 -30.20 -15.59
C LYS A 301 -3.06 -30.30 -15.16
N GLN A 302 -3.35 -30.29 -13.88
CA GLN A 302 -4.71 -30.51 -13.40
C GLN A 302 -5.41 -29.25 -12.87
N PHE A 303 -4.65 -28.21 -12.46
CA PHE A 303 -5.22 -27.12 -11.68
C PHE A 303 -5.41 -25.82 -12.46
N THR A 304 -4.59 -25.57 -13.48
CA THR A 304 -4.63 -24.31 -14.26
C THR A 304 -4.65 -24.54 -15.78
N PRO A 305 -5.49 -25.45 -16.31
CA PRO A 305 -5.49 -25.79 -17.74
C PRO A 305 -5.83 -24.62 -18.66
N PHE A 306 -6.67 -23.68 -18.22
CA PHE A 306 -6.99 -22.49 -19.01
C PHE A 306 -5.80 -21.53 -19.07
N LEU A 307 -5.19 -21.19 -17.93
CA LEU A 307 -4.02 -20.33 -17.88
C LEU A 307 -2.83 -20.97 -18.59
N ASP A 308 -2.66 -22.30 -18.54
CA ASP A 308 -1.67 -23.04 -19.32
C ASP A 308 -1.89 -22.86 -20.84
N SER A 309 -3.13 -22.92 -21.31
CA SER A 309 -3.48 -22.63 -22.71
C SER A 309 -3.21 -21.17 -23.07
N LEU A 310 -3.66 -20.21 -22.26
CA LEU A 310 -3.51 -18.78 -22.50
C LEU A 310 -2.02 -18.38 -22.51
N SER A 311 -1.19 -19.00 -21.70
CA SER A 311 0.25 -18.74 -21.62
C SER A 311 1.01 -19.06 -22.91
N ARG A 312 0.45 -19.91 -23.77
CA ARG A 312 1.02 -20.26 -25.09
C ARG A 312 0.66 -19.23 -26.16
N GLU A 313 -0.32 -18.37 -25.89
CA GLU A 313 -0.81 -17.35 -26.82
C GLU A 313 -0.32 -15.94 -26.44
N GLY A 314 0.51 -15.80 -25.40
CA GLY A 314 1.00 -14.54 -24.88
C GLY A 314 2.52 -14.55 -24.61
N ILE A 315 3.00 -13.48 -23.97
CA ILE A 315 4.34 -13.42 -23.39
C ILE A 315 4.28 -13.91 -21.96
N LEU A 316 4.78 -15.13 -21.70
CA LEU A 316 4.89 -15.69 -20.36
C LEU A 316 6.27 -15.40 -19.77
N CYS A 317 6.34 -14.61 -18.70
CA CYS A 317 7.54 -14.40 -17.90
C CYS A 317 7.76 -15.61 -16.98
N THR A 318 8.76 -16.44 -17.26
CA THR A 318 9.02 -17.69 -16.51
C THR A 318 9.87 -17.47 -15.25
N ASN A 319 10.60 -16.36 -15.17
CA ASN A 319 11.39 -15.94 -14.00
C ASN A 319 10.82 -14.68 -13.37
N ALA A 320 9.54 -14.74 -12.93
CA ALA A 320 8.85 -13.60 -12.37
C ALA A 320 8.71 -13.68 -10.84
N PHE A 321 8.79 -12.52 -10.17
CA PHE A 321 8.82 -12.38 -8.73
C PHE A 321 7.84 -11.33 -8.23
N ALA A 322 7.15 -11.62 -7.13
CA ALA A 322 6.37 -10.65 -6.38
C ALA A 322 7.30 -9.69 -5.62
N ASN A 323 6.88 -8.44 -5.46
CA ASN A 323 7.59 -7.42 -4.70
C ASN A 323 7.02 -7.20 -3.29
N GLY A 324 6.38 -8.20 -2.75
CA GLY A 324 5.80 -8.23 -1.42
C GLY A 324 5.27 -9.63 -1.09
N ARG A 325 4.72 -9.78 0.11
CA ARG A 325 4.26 -11.08 0.64
C ARG A 325 2.78 -11.10 1.01
N LYS A 326 2.07 -10.01 0.78
CA LYS A 326 0.66 -9.83 1.15
C LYS A 326 -0.09 -9.25 -0.03
N SER A 327 -1.35 -9.59 -0.16
CA SER A 327 -2.23 -9.10 -1.23
C SER A 327 -2.22 -7.58 -1.37
N ILE A 328 -2.10 -6.86 -0.24
CA ILE A 328 -2.02 -5.40 -0.20
C ILE A 328 -0.74 -4.83 -0.84
N ASP A 329 0.32 -5.62 -0.96
CA ASP A 329 1.61 -5.22 -1.56
C ASP A 329 1.55 -5.21 -3.09
N ALA A 330 0.67 -6.04 -3.67
CA ALA A 330 0.58 -6.23 -5.11
C ALA A 330 0.03 -5.00 -5.84
N VAL A 331 -0.95 -4.29 -5.26
CA VAL A 331 -1.59 -3.15 -5.92
C VAL A 331 -0.59 -2.03 -6.20
N PRO A 332 0.18 -1.49 -5.23
CA PRO A 332 1.20 -0.48 -5.52
C PRO A 332 2.33 -1.02 -6.41
N SER A 333 2.67 -2.31 -6.30
CA SER A 333 3.70 -2.92 -7.14
C SER A 333 3.29 -2.99 -8.61
N LEU A 334 2.09 -3.47 -8.91
CA LEU A 334 1.58 -3.63 -10.27
C LEU A 334 1.12 -2.31 -10.90
N LEU A 335 0.45 -1.45 -10.12
CA LEU A 335 -0.21 -0.26 -10.63
C LEU A 335 0.62 1.02 -10.49
N ALA A 336 1.61 1.07 -9.61
CA ALA A 336 2.44 2.26 -9.41
C ALA A 336 3.95 1.96 -9.48
N SER A 337 4.34 0.73 -9.81
CA SER A 337 5.75 0.32 -9.87
C SER A 337 6.52 0.61 -8.57
N ILE A 338 5.86 0.50 -7.40
CA ILE A 338 6.44 0.73 -6.07
C ILE A 338 6.47 -0.60 -5.31
N PRO A 339 7.64 -1.19 -5.04
CA PRO A 339 7.74 -2.44 -4.29
C PRO A 339 7.45 -2.25 -2.80
N SER A 340 6.98 -3.29 -2.12
CA SER A 340 6.81 -3.32 -0.67
C SER A 340 8.01 -3.99 -0.01
N LEU A 341 9.11 -3.25 0.12
CA LEU A 341 10.29 -3.67 0.86
C LEU A 341 10.16 -3.23 2.33
N LEU A 342 10.88 -3.87 3.25
CA LEU A 342 10.88 -3.58 4.69
C LEU A 342 9.51 -3.75 5.36
N THR A 343 8.53 -2.98 4.96
CA THR A 343 7.15 -2.98 5.47
C THR A 343 6.20 -2.69 4.32
N PRO A 344 4.97 -3.27 4.29
CA PRO A 344 3.99 -2.96 3.27
C PRO A 344 3.81 -1.44 3.11
N PHE A 345 4.03 -0.93 1.89
CA PHE A 345 4.07 0.50 1.59
C PHE A 345 2.86 1.26 2.18
N ILE A 346 1.67 0.72 2.02
CA ILE A 346 0.42 1.39 2.43
C ILE A 346 0.18 1.50 3.94
N VAL A 347 0.96 0.80 4.77
CA VAL A 347 0.89 0.93 6.23
C VAL A 347 2.06 1.75 6.79
N THR A 348 2.97 2.21 5.93
CA THR A 348 4.07 3.10 6.29
C THR A 348 3.60 4.55 6.45
N PRO A 349 4.41 5.42 7.07
CA PRO A 349 4.18 6.86 7.04
C PRO A 349 4.16 7.47 5.63
N TYR A 350 4.77 6.78 4.66
CA TYR A 350 4.91 7.19 3.25
C TYR A 350 3.69 6.85 2.38
N ALA A 351 2.67 6.18 2.93
CA ALA A 351 1.42 5.83 2.23
C ALA A 351 0.64 7.05 1.70
N ASN A 352 1.02 8.26 2.09
CA ASN A 352 0.43 9.53 1.63
C ASN A 352 1.35 10.28 0.66
N ASP A 353 2.42 9.66 0.21
CA ASP A 353 3.28 10.27 -0.80
C ASP A 353 2.49 10.45 -2.11
N ARG A 354 2.89 11.45 -2.87
CA ARG A 354 2.31 11.66 -4.19
C ARG A 354 2.70 10.51 -5.11
N ILE A 355 1.70 9.87 -5.73
CA ILE A 355 1.90 8.72 -6.61
C ILE A 355 1.24 8.99 -7.95
N HIS A 356 1.96 8.72 -9.04
CA HIS A 356 1.43 8.70 -10.38
C HIS A 356 1.44 7.26 -10.92
N GLY A 357 0.44 6.47 -10.52
CA GLY A 357 0.31 5.09 -10.98
C GLY A 357 -0.13 4.97 -12.43
N LEU A 358 -0.11 3.77 -12.97
CA LEU A 358 -0.59 3.46 -14.32
C LEU A 358 -2.01 4.01 -14.57
N PRO A 359 -2.99 3.82 -13.66
CA PRO A 359 -4.32 4.41 -13.86
C PRO A 359 -4.30 5.94 -13.90
N TYR A 360 -3.46 6.60 -13.10
CA TYR A 360 -3.31 8.06 -13.11
C TYR A 360 -2.81 8.56 -14.47
N ILE A 361 -1.78 7.91 -15.01
CA ILE A 361 -1.20 8.28 -16.31
C ILE A 361 -2.23 8.03 -17.41
N LEU A 362 -2.92 6.88 -17.41
CA LEU A 362 -3.91 6.54 -18.41
C LEU A 362 -5.14 7.46 -18.36
N ASP A 363 -5.59 7.86 -17.16
CA ASP A 363 -6.66 8.85 -17.00
C ASP A 363 -6.28 10.20 -17.66
N SER A 364 -5.02 10.66 -17.48
CA SER A 364 -4.53 11.87 -18.15
C SER A 364 -4.51 11.78 -19.68
N LEU A 365 -4.49 10.57 -20.22
CA LEU A 365 -4.61 10.27 -21.65
C LEU A 365 -6.06 10.09 -22.13
N GLY A 366 -7.03 10.25 -21.22
CA GLY A 366 -8.47 10.15 -21.50
C GLY A 366 -9.03 8.73 -21.41
N TYR A 367 -8.37 7.81 -20.71
CA TYR A 367 -8.91 6.48 -20.42
C TYR A 367 -9.97 6.56 -19.32
N HIS A 368 -11.03 5.77 -19.45
CA HIS A 368 -11.93 5.46 -18.35
C HIS A 368 -11.22 4.47 -17.40
N THR A 369 -11.04 4.81 -16.11
CA THR A 369 -10.31 3.97 -15.17
C THR A 369 -11.23 3.34 -14.13
N ALA A 370 -11.13 2.00 -13.98
CA ALA A 370 -11.94 1.23 -13.05
C ALA A 370 -11.12 0.16 -12.34
N PHE A 371 -11.56 -0.24 -11.13
CA PHE A 371 -11.01 -1.38 -10.41
C PHE A 371 -12.12 -2.22 -9.79
N PHE A 372 -12.01 -3.54 -9.94
CA PHE A 372 -12.98 -4.52 -9.48
C PHE A 372 -12.37 -5.42 -8.41
N HIS A 373 -13.04 -5.54 -7.27
CA HIS A 373 -12.64 -6.42 -6.19
C HIS A 373 -13.88 -6.89 -5.43
N GLY A 374 -14.25 -8.15 -5.55
CA GLY A 374 -15.51 -8.70 -5.03
C GLY A 374 -15.69 -8.68 -3.52
N ALA A 375 -14.72 -8.17 -2.77
CA ALA A 375 -14.78 -8.01 -1.33
C ALA A 375 -15.55 -6.75 -0.89
N PRO A 376 -15.93 -6.65 0.40
CA PRO A 376 -16.45 -5.41 0.98
C PRO A 376 -15.46 -4.25 0.80
N ASP A 377 -15.96 -3.04 0.56
CA ASP A 377 -15.18 -1.82 0.23
C ASP A 377 -14.04 -1.50 1.22
N ASN A 378 -14.22 -1.88 2.50
CA ASN A 378 -13.21 -1.65 3.54
C ASN A 378 -12.23 -2.82 3.70
N SER A 379 -12.32 -3.85 2.84
CA SER A 379 -11.44 -5.01 2.93
C SER A 379 -10.00 -4.63 2.58
N MET A 380 -9.08 -4.93 3.49
CA MET A 380 -7.62 -4.76 3.36
C MET A 380 -7.14 -3.37 2.86
N GLY A 381 -8.03 -2.38 2.68
CA GLY A 381 -7.67 -1.06 2.15
C GLY A 381 -7.43 -1.03 0.63
N ILE A 382 -7.82 -2.06 -0.11
CA ILE A 382 -7.63 -2.18 -1.56
C ILE A 382 -8.27 -1.00 -2.30
N LYS A 383 -9.53 -0.66 -1.99
CA LYS A 383 -10.22 0.51 -2.57
C LYS A 383 -9.40 1.80 -2.39
N ALA A 384 -8.85 2.00 -1.20
CA ALA A 384 -8.08 3.20 -0.90
C ALA A 384 -6.79 3.26 -1.72
N VAL A 385 -6.02 2.17 -1.78
CA VAL A 385 -4.74 2.17 -2.51
C VAL A 385 -4.94 2.23 -4.03
N THR A 386 -6.03 1.67 -4.57
CA THR A 386 -6.33 1.81 -6.00
C THR A 386 -6.62 3.26 -6.38
N HIS A 387 -7.38 3.99 -5.56
CA HIS A 387 -7.57 5.44 -5.74
C HIS A 387 -6.27 6.23 -5.60
N LEU A 388 -5.37 5.86 -4.67
CA LEU A 388 -4.04 6.47 -4.58
C LEU A 388 -3.23 6.29 -5.86
N CYS A 389 -3.37 5.15 -6.54
CA CYS A 389 -2.75 4.88 -7.83
C CYS A 389 -3.45 5.61 -9.01
N GLY A 390 -4.59 6.29 -8.78
CA GLY A 390 -5.31 7.09 -9.78
C GLY A 390 -6.55 6.45 -10.39
N VAL A 391 -7.06 5.34 -9.84
CA VAL A 391 -8.34 4.75 -10.27
C VAL A 391 -9.50 5.67 -9.88
N GLN A 392 -10.42 5.94 -10.81
CA GLN A 392 -11.59 6.79 -10.56
C GLN A 392 -12.81 6.00 -10.08
N ASN A 393 -13.05 4.82 -10.63
CA ASN A 393 -14.23 4.02 -10.37
C ASN A 393 -13.85 2.71 -9.66
N TYR A 394 -14.59 2.35 -8.61
CA TYR A 394 -14.36 1.12 -7.88
C TYR A 394 -15.67 0.32 -7.79
N TYR A 395 -15.58 -0.95 -8.13
CA TYR A 395 -16.70 -1.90 -8.13
C TYR A 395 -16.39 -3.03 -7.17
N GLY A 396 -17.06 -3.02 -6.02
CA GLY A 396 -16.90 -4.02 -4.97
C GLY A 396 -18.13 -4.92 -4.82
N LYS A 397 -18.24 -5.51 -3.62
CA LYS A 397 -19.42 -6.29 -3.22
C LYS A 397 -20.70 -5.45 -3.27
N THR A 398 -20.60 -4.15 -2.95
CA THR A 398 -21.75 -3.21 -2.95
C THR A 398 -22.31 -3.03 -4.33
N GLU A 399 -21.48 -2.81 -5.35
CA GLU A 399 -21.89 -2.61 -6.72
C GLU A 399 -22.33 -3.91 -7.40
N PHE A 400 -21.81 -5.07 -6.95
CA PHE A 400 -22.30 -6.38 -7.40
C PHE A 400 -23.73 -6.65 -6.92
N ASN A 401 -24.07 -6.26 -5.70
CA ASN A 401 -25.41 -6.21 -5.12
C ASN A 401 -26.20 -7.54 -5.11
N ASP A 402 -25.48 -8.67 -4.94
CA ASP A 402 -26.09 -9.98 -4.73
C ASP A 402 -25.34 -10.77 -3.65
N ASP A 403 -25.82 -10.70 -2.41
CA ASP A 403 -25.23 -11.35 -1.25
C ASP A 403 -25.36 -12.88 -1.29
N SER A 404 -26.21 -13.45 -2.14
CA SER A 404 -26.32 -14.92 -2.30
C SER A 404 -25.04 -15.53 -2.88
N GLN A 405 -24.23 -14.75 -3.56
CA GLN A 405 -22.94 -15.15 -4.15
C GLN A 405 -21.74 -14.88 -3.24
N PHE A 406 -21.96 -14.41 -2.00
CA PHE A 406 -20.90 -14.16 -1.03
C PHE A 406 -20.39 -15.48 -0.43
N ASP A 407 -19.06 -15.64 -0.34
CA ASP A 407 -18.40 -16.87 0.14
C ASP A 407 -18.52 -17.09 1.66
N GLY A 408 -19.10 -16.13 2.37
CA GLY A 408 -19.24 -16.11 3.82
C GLY A 408 -18.03 -15.57 4.58
N ALA A 409 -16.93 -15.24 3.90
CA ALA A 409 -15.69 -14.82 4.54
C ALA A 409 -15.06 -13.55 3.92
N TRP A 410 -14.75 -13.58 2.63
CA TRP A 410 -13.94 -12.56 1.98
C TRP A 410 -14.67 -11.75 0.92
N GLY A 411 -15.42 -12.40 0.04
CA GLY A 411 -16.05 -11.70 -1.07
C GLY A 411 -17.02 -12.54 -1.89
N ILE A 412 -17.44 -11.97 -3.01
CA ILE A 412 -18.23 -12.65 -4.01
C ILE A 412 -17.36 -13.69 -4.72
N TRP A 413 -17.91 -14.88 -4.94
CA TRP A 413 -17.22 -15.94 -5.70
C TRP A 413 -16.69 -15.44 -7.04
N ASP A 414 -15.48 -15.85 -7.43
CA ASP A 414 -14.82 -15.35 -8.64
C ASP A 414 -15.63 -15.59 -9.92
N GLU A 415 -16.33 -16.73 -10.05
CA GLU A 415 -17.12 -17.00 -11.26
C GLU A 415 -18.21 -15.94 -11.51
N PRO A 416 -19.17 -15.70 -10.61
CA PRO A 416 -20.19 -14.68 -10.83
C PRO A 416 -19.59 -13.26 -10.87
N PHE A 417 -18.53 -13.00 -10.09
CA PHE A 417 -17.90 -11.68 -10.07
C PHE A 417 -17.18 -11.36 -11.39
N LEU A 418 -16.41 -12.29 -11.96
CA LEU A 418 -15.76 -12.10 -13.25
C LEU A 418 -16.77 -11.94 -14.41
N GLN A 419 -17.93 -12.61 -14.34
CA GLN A 419 -19.02 -12.37 -15.29
C GLN A 419 -19.61 -10.95 -15.13
N PHE A 420 -19.74 -10.44 -13.91
CA PHE A 420 -20.12 -9.06 -13.65
C PHE A 420 -19.07 -8.09 -14.21
N VAL A 421 -17.77 -8.34 -13.98
CA VAL A 421 -16.68 -7.56 -14.60
C VAL A 421 -16.86 -7.47 -16.12
N GLY A 422 -17.03 -8.62 -16.79
CA GLY A 422 -17.18 -8.67 -18.26
C GLY A 422 -18.35 -7.83 -18.75
N ARG A 423 -19.54 -7.95 -18.12
CA ARG A 423 -20.73 -7.17 -18.46
C ARG A 423 -20.53 -5.67 -18.24
N THR A 424 -19.94 -5.30 -17.10
CA THR A 424 -19.73 -3.88 -16.74
C THR A 424 -18.70 -3.22 -17.64
N VAL A 425 -17.57 -3.88 -17.91
CA VAL A 425 -16.54 -3.37 -18.84
C VAL A 425 -17.09 -3.17 -20.24
N SER A 426 -18.03 -4.03 -20.68
CA SER A 426 -18.68 -3.88 -21.99
C SER A 426 -19.56 -2.62 -22.12
N THR A 427 -19.82 -1.90 -21.01
CA THR A 427 -20.51 -0.60 -21.01
C THR A 427 -19.57 0.59 -21.00
N PHE A 428 -18.26 0.36 -20.85
CA PHE A 428 -17.29 1.45 -20.73
C PHE A 428 -16.99 2.08 -22.09
N LYS A 429 -16.70 3.39 -22.03
CA LYS A 429 -16.16 4.11 -23.18
C LYS A 429 -14.68 3.72 -23.36
N GLU A 430 -14.31 3.33 -24.58
CA GLU A 430 -12.92 3.09 -24.94
C GLU A 430 -12.15 4.40 -25.21
N PRO A 431 -10.86 4.51 -24.89
CA PRO A 431 -10.07 3.47 -24.22
C PRO A 431 -10.36 3.40 -22.73
N PHE A 432 -10.20 2.22 -22.14
CA PHE A 432 -10.36 2.03 -20.71
C PHE A 432 -9.17 1.28 -20.08
N PHE A 433 -8.98 1.53 -18.79
CA PHE A 433 -8.17 0.72 -17.89
C PHE A 433 -9.08 0.01 -16.88
N THR A 434 -8.87 -1.26 -16.69
CA THR A 434 -9.59 -2.05 -15.68
C THR A 434 -8.61 -2.91 -14.89
N GLY A 435 -8.54 -2.70 -13.57
CA GLY A 435 -7.92 -3.64 -12.64
C GLY A 435 -8.97 -4.61 -12.09
N VAL A 436 -8.60 -5.87 -11.91
CA VAL A 436 -9.47 -6.91 -11.31
C VAL A 436 -8.66 -7.67 -10.28
N PHE A 437 -9.22 -7.88 -9.08
CA PHE A 437 -8.59 -8.70 -8.06
C PHE A 437 -9.53 -9.83 -7.65
N THR A 438 -9.09 -11.09 -7.83
CA THR A 438 -9.83 -12.28 -7.42
C THR A 438 -9.75 -12.51 -5.92
N VAL A 439 -10.67 -13.29 -5.34
CA VAL A 439 -10.74 -13.50 -3.89
C VAL A 439 -10.92 -14.96 -3.47
N SER A 440 -11.37 -15.84 -4.37
CA SER A 440 -11.86 -17.17 -3.99
C SER A 440 -10.78 -18.16 -3.54
N SER A 441 -9.51 -17.92 -3.90
CA SER A 441 -8.36 -18.72 -3.47
C SER A 441 -7.78 -18.32 -2.11
N HIS A 442 -8.43 -17.39 -1.40
CA HIS A 442 -8.06 -17.01 -0.04
C HIS A 442 -8.52 -18.06 1.00
N HIS A 443 -7.83 -18.11 2.16
CA HIS A 443 -8.31 -18.90 3.31
C HIS A 443 -9.79 -18.55 3.63
N PRO A 444 -10.69 -19.50 3.93
CA PRO A 444 -10.48 -20.90 4.32
C PRO A 444 -10.46 -21.93 3.17
N PHE A 445 -10.11 -21.52 1.93
CA PHE A 445 -9.89 -22.41 0.78
C PHE A 445 -11.13 -23.21 0.37
N LYS A 446 -12.29 -22.56 0.37
CA LYS A 446 -13.57 -23.16 -0.06
C LYS A 446 -13.84 -22.84 -1.52
N VAL A 447 -14.69 -23.65 -2.12
CA VAL A 447 -15.30 -23.40 -3.44
C VAL A 447 -16.82 -23.54 -3.31
N PRO A 448 -17.61 -22.98 -4.24
CA PRO A 448 -19.07 -23.19 -4.24
C PRO A 448 -19.41 -24.67 -4.24
N SER A 449 -20.42 -25.08 -3.45
CA SER A 449 -20.79 -26.49 -3.24
C SER A 449 -21.04 -27.29 -4.54
N LYS A 450 -21.55 -26.60 -5.57
CA LYS A 450 -21.77 -27.20 -6.91
C LYS A 450 -20.47 -27.67 -7.59
N TYR A 451 -19.32 -27.11 -7.20
CA TYR A 451 -18.01 -27.45 -7.77
C TYR A 451 -17.15 -28.32 -6.87
N GLU A 452 -17.58 -28.60 -5.64
CA GLU A 452 -16.80 -29.34 -4.64
C GLU A 452 -16.39 -30.75 -5.14
N LYS A 453 -17.28 -31.42 -5.88
CA LYS A 453 -17.04 -32.77 -6.42
C LYS A 453 -16.50 -32.79 -7.86
N VAL A 454 -16.52 -31.64 -8.54
CA VAL A 454 -16.17 -31.54 -9.96
C VAL A 454 -14.70 -31.12 -10.15
N LEU A 455 -14.21 -30.25 -9.26
CA LEU A 455 -12.84 -29.78 -9.33
C LEU A 455 -11.85 -30.78 -8.73
N PRO A 456 -10.61 -30.85 -9.27
CA PRO A 456 -9.61 -31.77 -8.81
C PRO A 456 -9.22 -31.54 -7.35
N ALA A 457 -9.05 -32.60 -6.59
CA ALA A 457 -8.50 -32.55 -5.24
C ALA A 457 -6.97 -32.45 -5.32
N GLY A 458 -6.39 -31.44 -4.65
CA GLY A 458 -4.93 -31.25 -4.61
C GLY A 458 -4.29 -31.75 -3.33
N LYS A 459 -2.95 -31.79 -3.31
CA LYS A 459 -2.15 -32.13 -2.11
C LYS A 459 -2.28 -31.06 -1.01
N THR A 460 -2.62 -29.82 -1.40
CA THR A 460 -2.83 -28.70 -0.48
C THR A 460 -4.24 -28.17 -0.62
N PRO A 461 -4.83 -27.58 0.45
CA PRO A 461 -6.20 -27.03 0.39
C PRO A 461 -6.37 -25.92 -0.65
N LEU A 462 -5.30 -25.21 -1.01
CA LEU A 462 -5.30 -24.09 -1.95
C LEU A 462 -5.55 -24.53 -3.40
N LEU A 463 -5.11 -25.72 -3.81
CA LEU A 463 -5.13 -26.14 -5.22
C LEU A 463 -6.55 -26.23 -5.80
N LYS A 464 -7.55 -26.62 -5.02
CA LYS A 464 -8.94 -26.68 -5.49
C LYS A 464 -9.52 -25.27 -5.76
N PRO A 465 -9.39 -24.26 -4.88
CA PRO A 465 -9.72 -22.86 -5.19
C PRO A 465 -8.96 -22.30 -6.40
N VAL A 466 -7.69 -22.64 -6.58
CA VAL A 466 -6.92 -22.27 -7.78
C VAL A 466 -7.59 -22.81 -9.04
N ALA A 467 -7.96 -24.09 -9.05
CA ALA A 467 -8.68 -24.68 -10.18
C ALA A 467 -10.07 -24.06 -10.41
N TYR A 468 -10.73 -23.63 -9.33
CA TYR A 468 -12.00 -22.90 -9.43
C TYR A 468 -11.82 -21.54 -10.12
N THR A 469 -10.83 -20.76 -9.71
CA THR A 469 -10.54 -19.45 -10.30
C THR A 469 -10.06 -19.57 -11.75
N ASP A 470 -9.27 -20.60 -12.09
CA ASP A 470 -8.89 -20.91 -13.49
C ASP A 470 -10.12 -21.18 -14.37
N MET A 471 -11.07 -21.98 -13.85
CA MET A 471 -12.35 -22.22 -14.53
C MET A 471 -13.17 -20.91 -14.67
N ALA A 472 -13.19 -20.05 -13.65
CA ALA A 472 -13.90 -18.79 -13.69
C ALA A 472 -13.28 -17.81 -14.72
N LEU A 473 -11.95 -17.78 -14.82
CA LEU A 473 -11.22 -17.03 -15.85
C LEU A 473 -11.56 -17.56 -17.24
N ARG A 474 -11.59 -18.87 -17.47
CA ARG A 474 -12.01 -19.45 -18.75
C ARG A 474 -13.38 -18.94 -19.18
N LYS A 475 -14.34 -18.90 -18.26
CA LYS A 475 -15.68 -18.37 -18.54
C LYS A 475 -15.67 -16.87 -18.81
N PHE A 476 -14.86 -16.10 -18.10
CA PHE A 476 -14.68 -14.67 -18.35
C PHE A 476 -14.12 -14.41 -19.75
N PHE A 477 -13.05 -15.08 -20.13
CA PHE A 477 -12.44 -14.93 -21.46
C PHE A 477 -13.35 -15.45 -22.57
N ALA A 478 -14.15 -16.49 -22.35
CA ALA A 478 -15.16 -16.94 -23.28
C ALA A 478 -16.29 -15.93 -23.52
N TYR A 479 -16.64 -15.12 -22.53
CA TYR A 479 -17.54 -13.99 -22.67
C TYR A 479 -16.84 -12.80 -23.36
N ALA A 480 -15.67 -12.41 -22.85
CA ALA A 480 -14.91 -11.27 -23.32
C ALA A 480 -14.53 -11.38 -24.80
N SER A 481 -14.14 -12.57 -25.28
CA SER A 481 -13.74 -12.82 -26.67
C SER A 481 -14.84 -12.52 -27.70
N LYS A 482 -16.09 -12.44 -27.26
CA LYS A 482 -17.25 -12.07 -28.10
C LYS A 482 -17.51 -10.57 -28.12
N GLN A 483 -16.78 -9.78 -27.31
CA GLN A 483 -17.01 -8.35 -27.20
C GLN A 483 -16.13 -7.57 -28.19
N PRO A 484 -16.61 -6.43 -28.70
CA PRO A 484 -15.85 -5.61 -29.66
C PRO A 484 -14.50 -5.13 -29.12
N TRP A 485 -14.41 -4.81 -27.82
CA TRP A 485 -13.23 -4.30 -27.17
C TRP A 485 -12.10 -5.36 -27.00
N PHE A 486 -12.40 -6.65 -27.07
CA PHE A 486 -11.46 -7.73 -26.74
C PHE A 486 -10.17 -7.69 -27.56
N LYS A 487 -10.29 -7.55 -28.90
CA LYS A 487 -9.14 -7.52 -29.82
C LYS A 487 -8.28 -6.26 -29.67
N ARG A 488 -8.78 -5.27 -28.97
CA ARG A 488 -8.10 -3.99 -28.71
C ARG A 488 -7.66 -3.87 -27.26
N THR A 489 -7.44 -5.00 -26.58
CA THR A 489 -7.13 -5.04 -25.16
C THR A 489 -5.84 -5.78 -24.88
N ILE A 490 -4.97 -5.14 -24.08
CA ILE A 490 -3.83 -5.76 -23.44
C ILE A 490 -4.27 -6.31 -22.10
N PHE A 491 -4.24 -7.62 -21.93
CA PHE A 491 -4.49 -8.31 -20.67
C PHE A 491 -3.15 -8.60 -20.00
N VAL A 492 -3.03 -8.24 -18.73
CA VAL A 492 -1.92 -8.59 -17.85
C VAL A 492 -2.47 -9.45 -16.73
N LEU A 493 -1.96 -10.66 -16.57
CA LEU A 493 -2.34 -11.55 -15.47
C LEU A 493 -1.11 -11.77 -14.60
N SER A 494 -1.24 -11.51 -13.29
CA SER A 494 -0.17 -11.73 -12.31
C SER A 494 -0.77 -12.18 -10.99
N SER A 495 -0.02 -12.98 -10.22
CA SER A 495 -0.39 -13.23 -8.82
C SER A 495 -0.09 -12.01 -7.96
N ASP A 496 -0.79 -11.90 -6.83
CA ASP A 496 -0.52 -10.91 -5.80
C ASP A 496 0.79 -11.21 -5.04
N HIS A 497 1.02 -12.47 -4.68
CA HIS A 497 2.23 -12.96 -4.00
C HIS A 497 2.40 -14.47 -4.23
N GLY A 498 3.54 -15.02 -3.82
CA GLY A 498 3.73 -16.45 -3.71
C GLY A 498 2.96 -17.04 -2.52
N THR A 499 2.95 -18.35 -2.37
CA THR A 499 2.17 -19.03 -1.31
C THR A 499 3.04 -19.57 -0.19
N PHE A 500 2.41 -19.87 0.95
CA PHE A 500 3.06 -20.55 2.09
C PHE A 500 3.11 -22.07 1.93
N TRP A 501 2.33 -22.62 1.02
CA TRP A 501 2.29 -24.05 0.73
C TRP A 501 3.39 -24.45 -0.23
N LYS A 502 4.23 -25.42 0.15
CA LYS A 502 5.41 -25.82 -0.62
C LYS A 502 5.15 -27.11 -1.36
N ASN A 503 4.94 -26.99 -2.65
CA ASN A 503 4.67 -28.15 -3.53
C ASN A 503 5.95 -28.72 -4.13
N ALA A 504 7.07 -27.97 -4.15
CA ALA A 504 8.36 -28.43 -4.63
C ALA A 504 9.52 -27.68 -3.95
N PRO A 505 10.70 -28.32 -3.80
CA PRO A 505 11.85 -27.77 -3.04
C PRO A 505 12.32 -26.39 -3.50
N GLN A 506 12.34 -26.13 -4.80
CA GLN A 506 12.79 -24.84 -5.37
C GLN A 506 11.90 -23.65 -4.97
N PHE A 507 10.70 -23.89 -4.46
CA PHE A 507 9.82 -22.84 -3.92
C PHE A 507 9.92 -22.71 -2.40
N ALA A 508 10.67 -23.60 -1.73
CA ALA A 508 10.76 -23.65 -0.26
C ALA A 508 11.85 -22.79 0.36
N ASN A 509 12.36 -21.79 -0.36
CA ASN A 509 13.37 -20.86 0.10
C ASN A 509 12.86 -19.40 0.03
N PRO A 510 13.56 -18.40 0.63
CA PRO A 510 13.09 -17.03 0.71
C PRO A 510 12.73 -16.40 -0.65
N ILE A 511 13.50 -16.64 -1.69
CA ILE A 511 13.23 -16.08 -3.03
C ILE A 511 12.24 -16.95 -3.82
N GLY A 512 12.29 -18.27 -3.69
CA GLY A 512 11.33 -19.19 -4.30
C GLY A 512 9.90 -18.92 -3.84
N ASN A 513 9.73 -18.47 -2.59
CA ASN A 513 8.44 -18.06 -2.03
C ASN A 513 7.82 -16.84 -2.73
N THR A 514 8.60 -16.07 -3.46
CA THR A 514 8.13 -14.88 -4.17
C THR A 514 7.92 -15.15 -5.67
N ARG A 515 8.16 -16.36 -6.15
CA ARG A 515 7.94 -16.71 -7.56
C ARG A 515 6.45 -16.75 -7.90
N ILE A 516 6.10 -16.02 -8.97
CA ILE A 516 4.73 -15.82 -9.45
C ILE A 516 4.66 -15.92 -10.97
N PRO A 517 3.49 -16.16 -11.58
CA PRO A 517 3.29 -15.92 -13.01
C PRO A 517 3.16 -14.42 -13.31
N ILE A 518 3.71 -13.97 -14.44
CA ILE A 518 3.34 -12.73 -15.13
C ILE A 518 3.12 -13.08 -16.59
N LEU A 519 1.92 -12.84 -17.09
CA LEU A 519 1.50 -13.15 -18.45
C LEU A 519 0.93 -11.89 -19.11
N TYR A 520 1.45 -11.52 -20.26
CA TYR A 520 0.87 -10.48 -21.13
C TYR A 520 0.19 -11.17 -22.32
N TYR A 521 -1.08 -10.85 -22.54
CA TYR A 521 -1.86 -11.40 -23.63
C TYR A 521 -2.63 -10.28 -24.34
N ALA A 522 -2.47 -10.19 -25.67
CA ALA A 522 -3.21 -9.25 -26.50
C ALA A 522 -3.40 -9.87 -27.89
N PRO A 523 -4.62 -10.26 -28.26
CA PRO A 523 -4.87 -11.00 -29.50
C PRO A 523 -4.42 -10.24 -30.74
N GLY A 524 -3.51 -10.86 -31.52
CA GLY A 524 -2.98 -10.26 -32.75
C GLY A 524 -1.94 -9.15 -32.56
N PHE A 525 -1.76 -8.62 -31.35
CA PHE A 525 -0.80 -7.57 -31.04
C PHE A 525 0.49 -8.10 -30.42
N ILE A 526 0.43 -9.12 -29.56
CA ILE A 526 1.57 -9.77 -28.94
C ILE A 526 1.97 -11.01 -29.74
N LYS A 527 3.28 -11.22 -29.96
CA LYS A 527 3.84 -12.48 -30.47
C LYS A 527 4.04 -13.44 -29.29
N PRO A 528 3.44 -14.63 -29.32
CA PRO A 528 3.57 -15.61 -28.24
C PRO A 528 5.01 -16.04 -28.01
N GLN A 529 5.48 -15.97 -26.77
CA GLN A 529 6.82 -16.42 -26.41
C GLN A 529 6.99 -16.62 -24.91
N ARG A 530 8.07 -17.34 -24.54
CA ARG A 530 8.54 -17.42 -23.15
C ARG A 530 9.65 -16.40 -22.95
N TYR A 531 9.43 -15.48 -22.00
CA TYR A 531 10.41 -14.51 -21.57
C TYR A 531 11.15 -15.05 -20.34
N ILE A 532 12.43 -15.33 -20.49
CA ILE A 532 13.26 -16.04 -19.49
C ILE A 532 14.01 -15.09 -18.53
N SER A 533 14.20 -13.83 -18.93
CA SER A 533 14.90 -12.86 -18.10
C SER A 533 14.10 -12.53 -16.83
N VAL A 534 14.79 -12.12 -15.77
CA VAL A 534 14.19 -11.74 -14.49
C VAL A 534 13.15 -10.65 -14.70
N THR A 535 11.97 -10.88 -14.12
CA THR A 535 10.83 -9.97 -14.16
C THR A 535 10.23 -9.85 -12.76
N GLN A 536 9.58 -8.74 -12.45
CA GLN A 536 8.94 -8.54 -11.17
C GLN A 536 7.65 -7.72 -11.35
N GLN A 537 6.78 -7.70 -10.33
CA GLN A 537 5.50 -6.98 -10.41
C GLN A 537 5.66 -5.51 -10.79
N ILE A 538 6.68 -4.84 -10.25
CA ILE A 538 6.93 -3.43 -10.55
C ILE A 538 7.31 -3.17 -12.02
N ASP A 539 7.61 -4.20 -12.80
CA ASP A 539 7.89 -4.11 -14.24
C ASP A 539 6.60 -3.98 -15.07
N VAL A 540 5.43 -4.28 -14.50
CA VAL A 540 4.16 -4.29 -15.24
C VAL A 540 3.78 -2.91 -15.73
N MET A 541 3.81 -1.89 -14.86
CA MET A 541 3.48 -0.52 -15.25
C MET A 541 4.37 0.00 -16.39
N PRO A 542 5.72 -0.01 -16.33
CA PRO A 542 6.56 0.43 -17.43
C PRO A 542 6.36 -0.41 -18.70
N THR A 543 6.12 -1.72 -18.59
CA THR A 543 5.87 -2.57 -19.76
C THR A 543 4.57 -2.21 -20.48
N VAL A 544 3.49 -1.97 -19.72
CA VAL A 544 2.21 -1.55 -20.29
C VAL A 544 2.33 -0.17 -20.95
N LEU A 545 3.02 0.78 -20.31
CA LEU A 545 3.24 2.10 -20.88
C LEU A 545 4.02 2.03 -22.21
N ASP A 546 5.00 1.13 -22.31
CA ASP A 546 5.71 0.87 -23.56
C ASP A 546 4.79 0.24 -24.62
N MET A 547 3.98 -0.76 -24.24
CA MET A 547 3.06 -1.43 -25.17
C MET A 547 2.04 -0.48 -25.78
N ILE A 548 1.59 0.54 -25.02
CA ILE A 548 0.68 1.57 -25.55
C ILE A 548 1.39 2.74 -26.22
N GLY A 549 2.72 2.73 -26.28
CA GLY A 549 3.50 3.81 -26.91
C GLY A 549 3.48 5.13 -26.14
N TYR A 550 3.47 5.10 -24.81
CA TYR A 550 3.51 6.31 -23.96
C TYR A 550 4.80 7.09 -24.17
N LYS A 551 4.69 8.41 -24.40
CA LYS A 551 5.83 9.29 -24.75
C LYS A 551 6.24 10.25 -23.63
N GLY A 552 5.69 10.13 -22.46
CA GLY A 552 5.96 11.02 -21.33
C GLY A 552 7.09 10.54 -20.42
N LYS A 553 7.54 11.41 -19.53
CA LYS A 553 8.35 11.01 -18.39
C LYS A 553 7.44 10.43 -17.30
N PHE A 554 7.90 9.39 -16.63
CA PHE A 554 7.21 8.84 -15.47
C PHE A 554 8.22 8.25 -14.48
N PHE A 555 7.76 8.06 -13.26
CA PHE A 555 8.48 7.44 -12.18
C PHE A 555 8.04 5.97 -12.04
N GLY A 556 9.00 5.04 -11.84
CA GLY A 556 8.74 3.64 -11.54
C GLY A 556 10.01 2.89 -11.17
N PHE A 557 9.96 2.05 -10.15
CA PHE A 557 11.13 1.26 -9.75
C PHE A 557 11.38 0.04 -10.64
N GLY A 558 10.42 -0.37 -11.44
CA GLY A 558 10.57 -1.47 -12.39
C GLY A 558 11.13 -1.04 -13.75
N ASN A 559 11.39 -2.01 -14.61
CA ASN A 559 11.84 -1.80 -15.97
C ASN A 559 10.95 -2.56 -16.96
N SER A 560 10.64 -1.95 -18.11
CA SER A 560 9.89 -2.62 -19.16
C SER A 560 10.62 -3.85 -19.69
N ILE A 561 9.88 -4.93 -19.96
CA ILE A 561 10.46 -6.11 -20.64
C ILE A 561 10.78 -5.82 -22.11
N LEU A 562 10.17 -4.80 -22.72
CA LEU A 562 10.42 -4.38 -24.10
C LEU A 562 11.69 -3.52 -24.24
N GLY A 563 12.13 -2.89 -23.15
CA GLY A 563 13.33 -2.04 -23.11
C GLY A 563 14.61 -2.74 -22.66
N GLU A 564 14.71 -4.05 -22.75
CA GLU A 564 15.78 -4.89 -22.20
C GLU A 564 17.19 -4.48 -22.65
N LYS A 565 17.32 -4.00 -23.86
CA LYS A 565 18.62 -3.57 -24.44
C LYS A 565 19.30 -2.45 -23.67
N TYR A 566 18.54 -1.65 -22.91
CA TYR A 566 19.03 -0.42 -22.28
C TYR A 566 19.04 -0.44 -20.76
N ARG A 567 18.43 -1.45 -20.11
CA ARG A 567 18.28 -1.48 -18.65
C ARG A 567 18.58 -2.85 -18.06
N THR A 568 19.32 -2.86 -16.95
CA THR A 568 19.60 -4.08 -16.18
C THR A 568 18.33 -4.70 -15.64
N ARG A 569 18.09 -5.99 -15.97
CA ARG A 569 17.00 -6.78 -15.41
C ARG A 569 17.36 -7.23 -14.00
N PHE A 570 16.43 -7.07 -13.06
CA PHE A 570 16.58 -7.50 -11.68
C PHE A 570 15.22 -7.75 -11.04
N ALA A 571 15.19 -8.47 -9.91
CA ALA A 571 14.06 -8.51 -9.01
C ALA A 571 14.56 -8.26 -7.59
N ILE A 572 13.84 -7.40 -6.83
CA ILE A 572 14.21 -7.01 -5.47
C ILE A 572 13.13 -7.42 -4.49
N ASN A 573 13.56 -7.96 -3.34
CA ASN A 573 12.73 -8.34 -2.22
C ASN A 573 13.40 -8.00 -0.90
N PHE A 574 12.64 -8.13 0.20
CA PHE A 574 13.15 -8.01 1.56
C PHE A 574 12.63 -9.17 2.40
N SER A 575 13.51 -9.90 3.05
CA SER A 575 13.16 -11.04 3.86
C SER A 575 14.21 -11.29 4.92
N THR A 576 13.80 -11.72 6.12
CA THR A 576 14.72 -12.03 7.23
C THR A 576 15.67 -10.87 7.55
N ASP A 577 15.14 -9.64 7.54
CA ASP A 577 15.85 -8.38 7.78
C ASP A 577 17.00 -8.08 6.80
N GLU A 578 16.97 -8.70 5.61
CA GLU A 578 17.94 -8.49 4.56
C GLU A 578 17.29 -8.20 3.21
N PHE A 579 17.94 -7.34 2.43
CA PHE A 579 17.57 -7.12 1.03
C PHE A 579 18.07 -8.27 0.17
N GLN A 580 17.25 -8.68 -0.78
CA GLN A 580 17.52 -9.77 -1.72
C GLN A 580 17.34 -9.28 -3.14
N MET A 581 18.30 -9.55 -4.01
CA MET A 581 18.24 -9.17 -5.42
C MET A 581 18.62 -10.34 -6.31
N VAL A 582 17.73 -10.66 -7.25
CA VAL A 582 18.02 -11.62 -8.34
C VAL A 582 18.40 -10.83 -9.59
N LYS A 583 19.45 -11.21 -10.28
CA LYS A 583 19.97 -10.55 -11.49
C LYS A 583 20.23 -11.52 -12.63
N GLY A 584 20.39 -10.95 -13.83
CA GLY A 584 20.65 -11.70 -15.05
C GLY A 584 19.42 -12.45 -15.54
N GLU A 585 19.61 -13.64 -16.07
CA GLU A 585 18.53 -14.54 -16.51
C GLU A 585 17.88 -15.31 -15.33
N GLY A 586 17.98 -14.77 -14.11
CA GLY A 586 17.51 -15.40 -12.88
C GLY A 586 18.55 -16.31 -12.24
N ASP A 587 19.80 -16.16 -12.61
CA ASP A 587 20.89 -17.06 -12.21
C ASP A 587 21.59 -16.63 -10.91
N THR A 588 21.85 -15.33 -10.71
CA THR A 588 22.59 -14.86 -9.54
C THR A 588 21.69 -14.16 -8.55
N MET A 589 21.68 -14.63 -7.30
CA MET A 589 21.01 -13.99 -6.18
C MET A 589 22.04 -13.40 -5.21
N LEU A 590 21.86 -12.14 -4.88
CA LEU A 590 22.63 -11.39 -3.90
C LEU A 590 21.77 -11.16 -2.66
N VAL A 591 22.33 -11.36 -1.48
CA VAL A 591 21.70 -11.02 -0.19
C VAL A 591 22.55 -9.96 0.49
N ARG A 592 21.90 -8.91 0.99
CA ARG A 592 22.58 -7.78 1.60
C ARG A 592 21.92 -7.39 2.93
N GLY A 593 22.70 -7.47 4.01
CA GLY A 593 22.39 -6.89 5.30
C GLY A 593 23.03 -5.51 5.48
N ASP A 594 22.92 -4.96 6.68
CA ASP A 594 23.41 -3.61 7.03
C ASP A 594 24.90 -3.42 6.78
N LYS A 595 25.71 -4.45 7.04
CA LYS A 595 27.18 -4.38 6.93
C LYS A 595 27.74 -4.69 5.54
N GLY A 596 26.93 -5.19 4.63
CA GLY A 596 27.38 -5.56 3.29
C GLY A 596 26.68 -6.79 2.73
N LEU A 597 27.24 -7.39 1.67
CA LEU A 597 26.76 -8.66 1.12
C LEU A 597 27.00 -9.78 2.16
N THR A 598 25.95 -10.54 2.46
CA THR A 598 25.94 -11.65 3.41
C THR A 598 25.90 -13.00 2.73
N ALA A 599 25.31 -13.07 1.51
CA ALA A 599 25.29 -14.29 0.74
C ALA A 599 25.21 -14.01 -0.78
N VAL A 600 25.73 -14.96 -1.55
CA VAL A 600 25.61 -15.04 -3.02
C VAL A 600 25.28 -16.47 -3.39
N TYR A 601 24.28 -16.66 -4.26
CA TYR A 601 23.85 -17.96 -4.77
C TYR A 601 23.75 -17.94 -6.30
N VAL A 602 24.01 -19.08 -6.94
CA VAL A 602 23.74 -19.30 -8.38
C VAL A 602 22.52 -20.21 -8.47
N LEU A 603 21.34 -19.64 -8.67
CA LEU A 603 20.06 -20.33 -8.55
C LEU A 603 19.87 -21.47 -9.56
N SER A 604 20.49 -21.41 -10.74
CA SER A 604 20.48 -22.51 -11.72
C SER A 604 21.22 -23.76 -11.23
N LYS A 605 22.24 -23.58 -10.37
CA LYS A 605 23.07 -24.66 -9.79
C LYS A 605 22.62 -25.04 -8.39
N ASP A 606 22.04 -24.09 -7.66
CA ASP A 606 21.59 -24.24 -6.27
C ASP A 606 20.19 -23.64 -6.07
N PRO A 607 19.15 -24.23 -6.66
CA PRO A 607 17.79 -23.73 -6.56
C PRO A 607 17.20 -23.79 -5.14
N THR A 608 17.87 -24.45 -4.23
CA THR A 608 17.48 -24.58 -2.80
C THR A 608 18.28 -23.67 -1.89
N MET A 609 19.26 -22.95 -2.41
CA MET A 609 20.10 -21.98 -1.67
C MET A 609 20.85 -22.62 -0.48
N GLN A 610 21.47 -23.78 -0.71
CA GLN A 610 22.25 -24.51 0.32
C GLN A 610 23.72 -24.09 0.34
N HIS A 611 24.26 -23.54 -0.77
CA HIS A 611 25.67 -23.25 -0.95
C HIS A 611 25.90 -21.74 -1.11
N ASN A 612 26.08 -21.04 0.02
CA ASN A 612 26.47 -19.63 0.00
C ASN A 612 27.92 -19.48 -0.47
N LEU A 613 28.15 -18.84 -1.59
CA LEU A 613 29.47 -18.64 -2.19
C LEU A 613 30.39 -17.71 -1.39
N LEU A 614 29.85 -16.96 -0.42
CA LEU A 614 30.62 -16.10 0.50
C LEU A 614 30.95 -16.81 1.83
N ALA A 615 30.44 -18.01 2.10
CA ALA A 615 30.70 -18.72 3.34
C ALA A 615 32.16 -19.18 3.43
N PRO A 616 32.83 -19.05 4.60
CA PRO A 616 34.17 -19.60 4.81
C PRO A 616 34.16 -21.12 4.56
N GLY A 617 35.03 -21.62 3.68
CA GLY A 617 35.12 -23.05 3.37
C GLY A 617 34.30 -23.51 2.17
N SER A 618 33.58 -22.65 1.49
CA SER A 618 32.88 -22.99 0.21
C SER A 618 33.85 -23.23 -0.98
N VAL A 619 35.13 -22.99 -0.76
CA VAL A 619 36.19 -23.27 -1.73
C VAL A 619 36.85 -24.61 -1.39
N SER A 620 36.58 -25.65 -2.14
CA SER A 620 37.32 -26.90 -2.09
C SER A 620 38.72 -26.69 -2.68
N GLY A 621 39.74 -26.49 -1.80
CA GLY A 621 41.14 -26.45 -2.19
C GLY A 621 41.92 -25.31 -1.54
N GLY A 622 42.46 -25.58 -0.35
CA GLY A 622 43.69 -25.07 0.28
C GLY A 622 43.98 -23.57 0.19
N THR A 623 43.75 -22.86 1.26
CA THR A 623 44.65 -22.00 2.02
C THR A 623 43.82 -21.13 3.01
N LYS A 624 44.31 -20.91 4.22
CA LYS A 624 43.60 -20.16 5.28
C LYS A 624 43.44 -18.70 4.89
N PRO A 625 42.25 -18.09 5.12
CA PRO A 625 42.05 -16.66 4.90
C PRO A 625 42.68 -15.84 6.00
N SER A 626 43.45 -14.82 5.65
CA SER A 626 43.91 -13.76 6.55
C SER A 626 42.71 -12.81 6.83
N ALA A 627 42.64 -12.31 8.08
CA ALA A 627 41.57 -11.44 8.57
C ALA A 627 41.55 -10.10 7.82
N GLY A 628 40.42 -9.82 7.13
CA GLY A 628 40.11 -8.56 6.47
C GLY A 628 39.18 -8.81 5.27
N PRO A 629 38.31 -7.86 4.88
CA PRO A 629 37.47 -8.02 3.70
C PRO A 629 38.32 -7.83 2.42
N HIS A 630 39.32 -8.73 2.21
CA HIS A 630 40.04 -8.84 0.94
C HIS A 630 39.35 -9.89 0.08
N TYR A 631 38.76 -9.46 -1.02
CA TYR A 631 38.32 -10.31 -2.10
C TYR A 631 39.55 -11.04 -2.71
N GLY A 632 39.77 -12.27 -2.24
CA GLY A 632 40.91 -13.09 -2.68
C GLY A 632 40.81 -13.46 -4.17
N HIS A 633 41.91 -13.45 -4.86
CA HIS A 633 42.10 -13.62 -6.30
C HIS A 633 41.89 -15.05 -6.85
N GLU A 634 41.22 -15.95 -6.14
CA GLU A 634 40.88 -17.27 -6.73
C GLU A 634 39.37 -17.34 -6.92
N ALA A 635 38.95 -17.00 -8.14
CA ALA A 635 37.57 -17.02 -8.57
C ALA A 635 37.02 -18.44 -8.52
N ASN A 636 36.06 -18.67 -7.63
CA ASN A 636 35.15 -19.79 -7.76
C ASN A 636 34.46 -19.69 -9.15
N PRO A 637 34.45 -20.76 -9.98
CA PRO A 637 33.87 -20.70 -11.33
C PRO A 637 32.41 -20.29 -11.40
N GLY A 638 31.70 -20.13 -10.24
CA GLY A 638 30.37 -19.56 -10.11
C GLY A 638 30.34 -18.05 -9.94
N ILE A 639 31.41 -17.38 -9.48
CA ILE A 639 31.53 -15.91 -9.41
C ILE A 639 32.40 -15.50 -10.58
N ARG A 640 31.77 -15.01 -11.66
CA ARG A 640 32.45 -14.56 -12.87
C ARG A 640 33.29 -13.32 -12.65
N ASP A 641 34.22 -13.27 -11.73
CA ASP A 641 35.07 -12.12 -11.48
C ASP A 641 34.62 -11.24 -10.28
N ALA A 642 35.55 -10.91 -9.39
CA ALA A 642 35.36 -10.00 -8.26
C ALA A 642 34.89 -8.61 -8.70
N GLU A 643 35.29 -8.16 -9.87
CA GLU A 643 34.86 -6.90 -10.47
C GLU A 643 33.38 -6.93 -10.87
N CYS A 644 32.90 -8.07 -11.39
CA CYS A 644 31.47 -8.27 -11.68
C CYS A 644 30.62 -8.20 -10.40
N LEU A 645 31.03 -8.86 -9.32
CA LEU A 645 30.34 -8.80 -8.04
C LEU A 645 30.33 -7.39 -7.46
N HIS A 646 31.45 -6.67 -7.59
CA HIS A 646 31.55 -5.27 -7.15
C HIS A 646 30.59 -4.34 -7.94
N ARG A 647 30.49 -4.51 -9.25
CA ARG A 647 29.51 -3.77 -10.08
C ARG A 647 28.07 -4.10 -9.68
N GLN A 648 27.78 -5.37 -9.40
CA GLN A 648 26.45 -5.80 -8.96
C GLN A 648 26.10 -5.21 -7.59
N ASP A 649 27.04 -5.15 -6.64
CA ASP A 649 26.83 -4.54 -5.32
C ASP A 649 26.60 -3.02 -5.44
N LYS A 650 27.33 -2.31 -6.32
CA LYS A 650 27.05 -0.90 -6.61
C LYS A 650 25.64 -0.68 -7.12
N PHE A 651 25.20 -1.47 -8.09
CA PHE A 651 23.85 -1.41 -8.60
C PHE A 651 22.82 -1.67 -7.48
N PHE A 652 23.04 -2.70 -6.66
CA PHE A 652 22.16 -3.06 -5.55
C PHE A 652 22.02 -1.91 -4.53
N LYS A 653 23.15 -1.30 -4.15
CA LYS A 653 23.17 -0.11 -3.27
C LYS A 653 22.38 1.05 -3.87
N ALA A 654 22.53 1.29 -5.18
CA ALA A 654 21.80 2.34 -5.86
C ALA A 654 20.29 2.10 -5.83
N VAL A 655 19.83 0.87 -6.10
CA VAL A 655 18.41 0.51 -6.04
C VAL A 655 17.86 0.73 -4.62
N ILE A 656 18.56 0.27 -3.58
CA ILE A 656 18.13 0.43 -2.18
C ILE A 656 18.06 1.92 -1.82
N GLN A 657 19.10 2.69 -2.11
CA GLN A 657 19.14 4.11 -1.78
C GLN A 657 18.07 4.92 -2.52
N GLN A 658 17.88 4.67 -3.81
CA GLN A 658 16.83 5.31 -4.60
C GLN A 658 15.44 4.98 -4.01
N TYR A 659 15.18 3.72 -3.64
CA TYR A 659 13.92 3.33 -3.04
C TYR A 659 13.68 4.03 -1.70
N VAL A 660 14.60 3.88 -0.75
CA VAL A 660 14.45 4.36 0.62
C VAL A 660 14.37 5.89 0.66
N ASN A 661 15.35 6.57 0.02
CA ASN A 661 15.48 8.01 0.14
C ASN A 661 14.37 8.76 -0.62
N ARG A 662 13.94 8.25 -1.79
CA ARG A 662 12.84 8.88 -2.55
C ARG A 662 11.49 8.77 -1.83
N LEU A 663 11.23 7.66 -1.12
CA LEU A 663 10.05 7.56 -0.26
C LEU A 663 10.14 8.53 0.93
N ILE A 664 11.31 8.63 1.57
CA ILE A 664 11.52 9.63 2.65
C ILE A 664 11.24 11.05 2.13
N ASP A 665 11.74 11.40 0.95
CA ASP A 665 11.68 12.75 0.37
C ASP A 665 10.39 13.00 -0.46
N ASN A 666 9.44 12.05 -0.51
CA ASN A 666 8.22 12.13 -1.32
C ASN A 666 8.52 12.42 -2.81
N ARG A 667 9.51 11.72 -3.38
CA ARG A 667 9.99 11.85 -4.77
C ARG A 667 9.69 10.59 -5.59
N VAL A 668 8.46 10.08 -5.49
CA VAL A 668 7.98 8.85 -6.16
C VAL A 668 6.89 9.14 -7.20
N HIS A 669 6.97 10.32 -7.85
CA HIS A 669 6.01 10.80 -8.84
C HIS A 669 6.67 11.52 -10.01
#